data_53be9312d7ed7686b847fc2d92698ffc
#
_entry.id   53be9312d7ed7686b847fc2d92698ffc
#
_cell.length_a   1.000
_cell.length_b   1.000
_cell.length_c   1.000
_cell.angle_alpha   90.00
_cell.angle_beta   90.00
_cell.angle_gamma   90.00
#
_symmetry.space_group_name_H-M   'P 1'
#
loop_
_entity.id
_entity.type
_entity.pdbx_description
1 polymer ?
#
loop_
_entity_poly.entity_id
_entity_poly.type
_entity_poly.pdbx_seq_one_letter_code
_entity_poly.pdbx_strand_id
1 'polypeptide(L)'
;MKKCVLVALAMICFAPLARAQKGVTLEELMSAPFPEHLTAAKAANRVAWTFNQEGKRNIWVAEGPSFVARRLTAYLEDDGQPISDVNFSVDANTIVYVRGEGKNAAGQFPNPTSNPAGTEQTVWSIAWSGGAPRRVDAGDSPKISAKGGVAYVRDGQIWIAPLDNGEKPRQLIVRGQNHSEEWSPDGSQLVFVSTRGDHSFIGVYDVDAKTVRFLAPSVDTDSDAVWSLDGKRIAFVRCPAEPRDTPAGYFLQPDKPHPWAIWVAEVASGGAREIWHSSASSHGSYPNMAKDTGGGVIQWAADNRLVIASEEDGWQHLYELPADGSVTPQLLTPGACEVEQWSLSQDRFMVLFNSNCRDTDRRHVWSADVVGAHPAQRTKGQGIEWGPVVLSDGLTFAYLGSDATHPGRPFFASISPDGASGTIAGDTWPKNFPVDKLVVPQPVIFHAADGMEIHGQLFLPADAKPGDKKPALVFIHGGPIRQMLLGWHYMFYYANSYAMNEYLASRGYVVLSVNYRSGIGYGRDFREASGRAGRGATEYKDIIAAGKYLQGRPDVDPSRVGLWGGSYGGFLTAMGLARNSDIFAAGVDFHGVHDWPTDNWDGKNIPPELTRLAHESSPVASVDTWKSPVLFIHGDDDRNVYFTQTVDLVARLRARGVVIEQLVFPDDVHDFLLHRNWLAGYRAASDFFDRRLKQRGDASGAAAKTK
;
A
#
# COMPACT_ATOMS: atom_id res chain seq x y z
N MET A 1 66.70 52.22 42.78
CA MET A 1 65.91 52.30 41.50
C MET A 1 65.56 50.91 41.06
N LYS A 2 64.35 50.43 41.36
CA LYS A 2 63.86 49.12 41.00
C LYS A 2 62.88 49.32 39.82
N LYS A 3 63.18 48.71 38.66
CA LYS A 3 62.31 48.71 37.48
C LYS A 3 61.27 47.62 37.65
N CYS A 4 59.99 47.96 37.68
CA CYS A 4 58.88 47.04 37.53
C CYS A 4 58.63 46.74 36.03
N VAL A 5 58.65 45.46 35.66
CA VAL A 5 58.24 44.99 34.34
C VAL A 5 56.81 44.48 34.45
N LEU A 6 55.86 45.16 33.77
CA LEU A 6 54.49 44.70 33.62
C LEU A 6 54.43 43.63 32.48
N VAL A 7 54.06 42.41 32.81
CA VAL A 7 53.73 41.38 31.82
C VAL A 7 52.22 41.42 31.57
N ALA A 8 51.79 41.83 30.39
CA ALA A 8 50.39 41.78 29.94
C ALA A 8 50.07 40.35 29.44
N LEU A 9 49.23 39.60 30.16
CA LEU A 9 48.66 38.31 29.73
C LEU A 9 47.51 38.61 28.77
N ALA A 10 47.68 38.31 27.50
CA ALA A 10 46.59 38.27 26.51
C ALA A 10 45.76 37.00 26.69
N MET A 11 44.57 37.08 27.22
CA MET A 11 43.58 36.00 27.19
C MET A 11 43.01 35.84 25.76
N ILE A 12 43.44 34.80 25.06
CA ILE A 12 42.84 34.37 23.80
C ILE A 12 41.57 33.59 24.18
N CYS A 13 40.40 34.22 24.04
CA CYS A 13 39.08 33.53 24.09
C CYS A 13 38.96 32.66 22.84
N PHE A 14 39.14 31.34 22.99
CA PHE A 14 38.65 30.38 22.02
C PHE A 14 37.15 30.31 22.12
N ALA A 15 36.42 31.00 21.22
CA ALA A 15 35.05 30.69 20.97
C ALA A 15 34.95 29.26 20.39
N PRO A 16 34.16 28.35 20.95
CA PRO A 16 33.96 27.07 20.31
C PRO A 16 33.30 27.32 18.95
N LEU A 17 34.00 26.92 17.88
CA LEU A 17 33.39 26.78 16.55
C LEU A 17 32.24 25.79 16.71
N ALA A 18 31.02 26.33 16.75
CA ALA A 18 29.81 25.53 16.63
C ALA A 18 29.93 24.76 15.30
N ARG A 19 30.28 23.48 15.39
CA ARG A 19 30.20 22.57 14.25
C ARG A 19 28.73 22.59 13.85
N ALA A 20 28.43 23.17 12.69
CA ALA A 20 27.09 23.07 12.11
C ALA A 20 26.71 21.59 12.11
N GLN A 21 25.69 21.25 12.85
CA GLN A 21 25.20 19.88 12.92
C GLN A 21 24.82 19.49 11.48
N LYS A 22 25.52 18.51 10.92
CA LYS A 22 25.27 18.06 9.55
C LYS A 22 23.81 17.63 9.46
N GLY A 23 23.02 18.27 8.59
CA GLY A 23 21.62 17.96 8.40
C GLY A 23 21.42 16.48 8.05
N VAL A 24 20.21 15.99 8.22
CA VAL A 24 19.83 14.64 7.76
C VAL A 24 19.86 14.59 6.24
N THR A 25 20.30 13.50 5.63
CA THR A 25 20.29 13.30 4.17
C THR A 25 19.19 12.33 3.76
N LEU A 26 18.75 12.40 2.51
CA LEU A 26 17.78 11.44 1.97
C LEU A 26 18.33 10.01 1.98
N GLU A 27 19.61 9.84 1.68
CA GLU A 27 20.31 8.55 1.73
C GLU A 27 20.28 7.93 3.13
N GLU A 28 20.53 8.75 4.19
CA GLU A 28 20.43 8.27 5.57
C GLU A 28 19.01 7.84 5.91
N LEU A 29 17.99 8.63 5.54
CA LEU A 29 16.58 8.32 5.83
C LEU A 29 16.05 7.11 5.06
N MET A 30 16.51 6.91 3.82
CA MET A 30 16.06 5.83 2.96
C MET A 30 17.00 4.61 2.99
N SER A 31 17.94 4.55 3.94
CA SER A 31 18.90 3.43 4.09
C SER A 31 18.33 2.24 4.87
N ALA A 32 17.27 2.44 5.65
CA ALA A 32 16.67 1.36 6.44
C ALA A 32 16.05 0.30 5.53
N PRO A 33 16.27 -1.01 5.80
CA PRO A 33 15.61 -2.08 5.07
C PRO A 33 14.09 -2.00 5.28
N PHE A 34 13.31 -2.03 4.21
CA PHE A 34 11.86 -2.06 4.28
C PHE A 34 11.36 -3.51 4.24
N PRO A 35 10.59 -3.99 5.26
CA PRO A 35 10.11 -5.37 5.32
C PRO A 35 8.75 -5.51 4.63
N GLU A 36 8.59 -6.59 3.83
CA GLU A 36 7.34 -6.97 3.17
C GLU A 36 7.14 -8.48 3.21
N HIS A 37 5.95 -8.94 2.86
CA HIS A 37 5.61 -10.36 2.62
C HIS A 37 5.92 -11.30 3.79
N LEU A 38 5.67 -10.85 5.04
CA LEU A 38 5.85 -11.72 6.21
C LEU A 38 4.90 -12.92 6.11
N THR A 39 5.46 -14.11 6.20
CA THR A 39 4.72 -15.38 6.18
C THR A 39 5.28 -16.35 7.21
N ALA A 40 4.43 -17.28 7.68
CA ALA A 40 4.81 -18.32 8.63
C ALA A 40 4.60 -19.72 8.05
N ALA A 41 5.50 -20.63 8.38
CA ALA A 41 5.38 -22.04 8.01
C ALA A 41 4.33 -22.76 8.86
N LYS A 42 3.58 -23.71 8.26
CA LYS A 42 2.58 -24.50 8.95
C LYS A 42 3.17 -25.62 9.84
N ALA A 43 4.31 -26.20 9.43
CA ALA A 43 4.89 -27.38 10.07
C ALA A 43 6.07 -27.07 11.03
N ALA A 44 6.49 -25.82 11.15
CA ALA A 44 7.62 -25.42 11.99
C ALA A 44 7.47 -23.95 12.43
N ASN A 45 8.02 -23.58 13.58
CA ASN A 45 8.05 -22.18 14.05
C ASN A 45 9.03 -21.33 13.22
N ARG A 46 8.80 -21.26 11.91
CA ARG A 46 9.61 -20.57 10.92
C ARG A 46 8.83 -19.42 10.30
N VAL A 47 9.53 -18.32 10.08
CA VAL A 47 9.02 -17.15 9.37
C VAL A 47 9.93 -16.79 8.22
N ALA A 48 9.36 -16.22 7.16
CA ALA A 48 10.07 -15.62 6.06
C ALA A 48 9.47 -14.25 5.75
N TRP A 49 10.31 -13.33 5.29
CA TRP A 49 9.92 -12.01 4.82
C TRP A 49 10.90 -11.51 3.76
N THR A 50 10.54 -10.47 3.05
CA THR A 50 11.49 -9.77 2.18
C THR A 50 12.00 -8.51 2.87
N PHE A 51 13.26 -8.15 2.60
CA PHE A 51 13.77 -6.81 2.82
C PHE A 51 14.14 -6.17 1.47
N ASN A 52 13.62 -4.97 1.25
CA ASN A 52 14.14 -4.04 0.24
C ASN A 52 15.12 -3.08 0.93
N GLN A 53 16.41 -3.29 0.71
CA GLN A 53 17.47 -2.45 1.26
C GLN A 53 18.15 -1.70 0.12
N GLU A 54 17.82 -0.44 -0.06
CA GLU A 54 18.38 0.40 -1.12
C GLU A 54 18.25 -0.23 -2.52
N GLY A 55 17.07 -0.82 -2.83
CA GLY A 55 16.76 -1.51 -4.07
C GLY A 55 17.21 -2.98 -4.14
N LYS A 56 18.06 -3.43 -3.22
CA LYS A 56 18.51 -4.84 -3.11
C LYS A 56 17.45 -5.66 -2.36
N ARG A 57 16.67 -6.41 -3.08
CA ARG A 57 15.54 -7.17 -2.53
C ARG A 57 15.96 -8.61 -2.24
N ASN A 58 15.83 -9.03 -0.98
CA ASN A 58 16.22 -10.38 -0.54
C ASN A 58 15.20 -10.98 0.42
N ILE A 59 15.08 -12.31 0.38
CA ILE A 59 14.33 -13.08 1.36
C ILE A 59 15.21 -13.29 2.59
N TRP A 60 14.62 -13.06 3.76
CA TRP A 60 15.17 -13.32 5.07
C TRP A 60 14.28 -14.32 5.81
N VAL A 61 14.88 -15.07 6.71
CA VAL A 61 14.20 -16.13 7.46
C VAL A 61 14.68 -16.17 8.90
N ALA A 62 13.81 -16.67 9.79
CA ALA A 62 14.14 -16.94 11.18
C ALA A 62 13.33 -18.13 11.70
N GLU A 63 13.85 -18.81 12.74
CA GLU A 63 13.21 -19.95 13.40
C GLU A 63 13.18 -19.73 14.91
N GLY A 64 12.03 -20.00 15.51
CA GLY A 64 11.85 -19.97 16.96
C GLY A 64 12.57 -21.12 17.69
N PRO A 65 12.83 -20.97 19.00
CA PRO A 65 12.40 -19.83 19.84
C PRO A 65 13.34 -18.61 19.79
N SER A 66 14.55 -18.72 19.22
CA SER A 66 15.57 -17.66 19.24
C SER A 66 15.35 -16.57 18.18
N PHE A 67 14.63 -16.86 17.10
CA PHE A 67 14.33 -15.95 16.00
C PHE A 67 15.54 -15.16 15.45
N VAL A 68 16.71 -15.83 15.36
CA VAL A 68 17.89 -15.20 14.74
C VAL A 68 17.71 -15.10 13.24
N ALA A 69 17.64 -13.87 12.76
CA ALA A 69 17.44 -13.59 11.34
C ALA A 69 18.67 -13.96 10.51
N ARG A 70 18.46 -14.57 9.35
CA ARG A 70 19.47 -14.78 8.32
C ARG A 70 18.95 -14.48 6.94
N ARG A 71 19.80 -13.93 6.10
CA ARG A 71 19.48 -13.72 4.68
C ARG A 71 19.53 -15.07 3.95
N LEU A 72 18.46 -15.37 3.20
CA LEU A 72 18.34 -16.62 2.47
C LEU A 72 18.78 -16.49 1.01
N THR A 73 18.44 -15.40 0.33
CA THR A 73 18.85 -15.09 -1.05
C THR A 73 20.01 -14.08 -1.07
N ALA A 74 20.69 -13.94 -2.20
CA ALA A 74 21.87 -13.08 -2.34
C ALA A 74 21.80 -12.20 -3.61
N TYR A 75 20.72 -11.45 -3.78
CA TYR A 75 20.61 -10.43 -4.81
C TYR A 75 21.29 -9.16 -4.31
N LEU A 76 22.33 -8.69 -5.02
CA LEU A 76 23.25 -7.67 -4.53
C LEU A 76 23.10 -6.31 -5.23
N GLU A 77 22.25 -6.23 -6.25
CA GLU A 77 22.10 -5.04 -7.09
C GLU A 77 20.70 -4.40 -6.92
N ASP A 78 20.64 -3.09 -7.14
CA ASP A 78 19.38 -2.35 -7.38
C ASP A 78 18.98 -2.55 -8.84
N ASP A 79 18.41 -3.71 -9.13
CA ASP A 79 18.10 -4.16 -10.50
C ASP A 79 16.64 -3.98 -10.91
N GLY A 80 15.82 -3.40 -10.04
CA GLY A 80 14.42 -3.15 -10.30
C GLY A 80 13.55 -4.42 -10.34
N GLN A 81 14.02 -5.53 -9.79
CA GLN A 81 13.26 -6.79 -9.77
C GLN A 81 12.64 -7.02 -8.39
N PRO A 82 11.33 -6.77 -8.18
CA PRO A 82 10.67 -7.02 -6.91
C PRO A 82 10.63 -8.51 -6.58
N ILE A 83 10.47 -8.82 -5.29
CA ILE A 83 10.19 -10.18 -4.80
C ILE A 83 8.82 -10.14 -4.15
N SER A 84 7.91 -11.03 -4.58
CA SER A 84 6.56 -11.18 -4.06
C SER A 84 6.20 -12.65 -3.82
N ASP A 85 5.00 -12.91 -3.32
CA ASP A 85 4.39 -14.23 -3.18
C ASP A 85 5.29 -15.26 -2.46
N VAL A 86 5.92 -14.84 -1.36
CA VAL A 86 6.80 -15.70 -0.57
C VAL A 86 5.96 -16.72 0.20
N ASN A 87 6.07 -18.01 -0.13
CA ASN A 87 5.29 -19.08 0.43
C ASN A 87 6.14 -20.27 0.85
N PHE A 88 5.86 -20.87 2.02
CA PHE A 88 6.48 -22.11 2.46
C PHE A 88 5.82 -23.34 1.82
N SER A 89 6.62 -24.38 1.57
CA SER A 89 6.11 -25.74 1.39
C SER A 89 5.44 -26.26 2.66
N VAL A 90 4.58 -27.26 2.51
CA VAL A 90 3.84 -27.83 3.65
C VAL A 90 4.78 -28.38 4.72
N ASP A 91 5.92 -28.97 4.34
CA ASP A 91 6.96 -29.48 5.24
C ASP A 91 7.92 -28.39 5.77
N ALA A 92 7.70 -27.14 5.41
CA ALA A 92 8.52 -25.97 5.77
C ALA A 92 9.99 -26.01 5.29
N ASN A 93 10.37 -26.89 4.36
CA ASN A 93 11.75 -27.05 3.92
C ASN A 93 12.08 -26.34 2.60
N THR A 94 11.09 -25.84 1.89
CA THR A 94 11.24 -25.09 0.64
C THR A 94 10.42 -23.80 0.72
N ILE A 95 10.97 -22.72 0.14
CA ILE A 95 10.25 -21.46 -0.08
C ILE A 95 10.13 -21.28 -1.59
N VAL A 96 8.93 -20.98 -2.07
CA VAL A 96 8.69 -20.47 -3.42
C VAL A 96 8.37 -18.99 -3.36
N TYR A 97 8.76 -18.26 -4.41
CA TYR A 97 8.55 -16.83 -4.51
C TYR A 97 8.54 -16.38 -5.97
N VAL A 98 8.01 -15.22 -6.23
CA VAL A 98 8.08 -14.55 -7.54
C VAL A 98 9.21 -13.52 -7.53
N ARG A 99 9.92 -13.40 -8.65
CA ARG A 99 10.87 -12.32 -8.88
C ARG A 99 10.59 -11.67 -10.23
N GLY A 100 10.50 -10.36 -10.22
CA GLY A 100 10.16 -9.54 -11.39
C GLY A 100 8.73 -9.05 -11.38
N GLU A 101 8.48 -8.01 -12.18
CA GLU A 101 7.18 -7.36 -12.34
C GLU A 101 6.45 -7.92 -13.57
N GLY A 102 5.12 -7.83 -13.60
CA GLY A 102 4.27 -8.29 -14.69
C GLY A 102 4.51 -7.52 -16.01
N LYS A 103 3.84 -7.94 -17.09
CA LYS A 103 3.88 -7.26 -18.41
C LYS A 103 2.91 -6.08 -18.45
N ASN A 104 3.26 -5.06 -19.24
CA ASN A 104 2.32 -4.01 -19.61
C ASN A 104 1.32 -4.50 -20.69
N ALA A 105 0.38 -3.63 -21.08
CA ALA A 105 -0.62 -3.95 -22.10
C ALA A 105 -0.02 -4.31 -23.48
N ALA A 106 1.21 -3.88 -23.77
CA ALA A 106 1.96 -4.23 -24.97
C ALA A 106 2.71 -5.57 -24.85
N GLY A 107 2.62 -6.25 -23.71
CA GLY A 107 3.29 -7.53 -23.45
C GLY A 107 4.76 -7.39 -23.05
N GLN A 108 5.22 -6.22 -22.64
CA GLN A 108 6.60 -5.92 -22.27
C GLN A 108 6.76 -5.90 -20.75
N PHE A 109 7.88 -6.45 -20.25
CA PHE A 109 8.27 -6.30 -18.85
C PHE A 109 8.97 -4.96 -18.60
N PRO A 110 8.86 -4.34 -17.42
CA PRO A 110 9.59 -3.12 -17.09
C PRO A 110 11.08 -3.42 -17.05
N ASN A 111 11.88 -2.49 -17.57
CA ASN A 111 13.33 -2.64 -17.66
C ASN A 111 14.09 -1.35 -17.31
N PRO A 112 13.89 -0.77 -16.11
CA PRO A 112 14.41 0.55 -15.75
C PRO A 112 15.95 0.60 -15.68
N THR A 113 16.62 -0.56 -15.73
CA THR A 113 18.08 -0.66 -15.84
C THR A 113 18.57 -0.70 -17.28
N SER A 114 17.66 -0.71 -18.28
CA SER A 114 17.98 -0.92 -19.69
C SER A 114 18.83 -2.17 -19.93
N ASN A 115 18.53 -3.27 -19.22
CA ASN A 115 19.26 -4.54 -19.35
C ASN A 115 19.07 -5.11 -20.76
N PRO A 116 20.15 -5.28 -21.56
CA PRO A 116 20.04 -5.80 -22.92
C PRO A 116 19.50 -7.23 -23.02
N ALA A 117 19.62 -8.02 -21.94
CA ALA A 117 19.04 -9.37 -21.87
C ALA A 117 17.53 -9.36 -21.59
N GLY A 118 16.96 -8.18 -21.31
CA GLY A 118 15.58 -8.06 -20.87
C GLY A 118 15.38 -8.45 -19.39
N THR A 119 14.12 -8.46 -18.99
CA THR A 119 13.65 -8.85 -17.67
C THR A 119 12.52 -9.86 -17.80
N GLU A 120 12.20 -10.60 -16.75
CA GLU A 120 11.09 -11.56 -16.70
C GLU A 120 10.43 -11.55 -15.33
N GLN A 121 9.14 -11.85 -15.28
CA GLN A 121 8.47 -12.24 -14.04
C GLN A 121 8.53 -13.78 -13.94
N THR A 122 9.10 -14.30 -12.87
CA THR A 122 9.49 -15.71 -12.78
C THR A 122 9.25 -16.26 -11.38
N VAL A 123 8.69 -17.48 -11.33
CA VAL A 123 8.58 -18.29 -10.11
C VAL A 123 9.90 -18.98 -9.82
N TRP A 124 10.37 -18.85 -8.58
CA TRP A 124 11.60 -19.43 -8.06
C TRP A 124 11.34 -20.30 -6.83
N SER A 125 12.22 -21.24 -6.56
CA SER A 125 12.26 -22.00 -5.31
C SER A 125 13.64 -21.97 -4.69
N ILE A 126 13.70 -22.03 -3.35
CA ILE A 126 14.94 -22.10 -2.57
C ILE A 126 14.73 -23.00 -1.35
N ALA A 127 15.73 -23.82 -1.02
CA ALA A 127 15.67 -24.62 0.20
C ALA A 127 15.79 -23.74 1.45
N TRP A 128 15.08 -24.11 2.53
CA TRP A 128 15.23 -23.48 3.84
C TRP A 128 16.69 -23.40 4.33
N SER A 129 17.47 -24.44 4.08
CA SER A 129 18.91 -24.49 4.42
C SER A 129 19.76 -23.49 3.65
N GLY A 130 19.24 -22.88 2.59
CA GLY A 130 19.96 -22.00 1.67
C GLY A 130 20.45 -22.73 0.44
N GLY A 131 21.36 -22.09 -0.29
CA GLY A 131 21.89 -22.56 -1.59
C GLY A 131 21.45 -21.63 -2.73
N ALA A 132 21.71 -22.05 -3.97
CA ALA A 132 21.31 -21.30 -5.15
C ALA A 132 19.77 -21.42 -5.38
N PRO A 133 19.06 -20.31 -5.61
CA PRO A 133 17.67 -20.38 -6.04
C PRO A 133 17.53 -21.16 -7.36
N ARG A 134 16.46 -21.93 -7.49
CA ARG A 134 16.13 -22.68 -8.71
C ARG A 134 14.95 -22.01 -9.41
N ARG A 135 15.11 -21.70 -10.68
CA ARG A 135 14.02 -21.23 -11.53
C ARG A 135 13.00 -22.37 -11.74
N VAL A 136 11.72 -22.10 -11.45
CA VAL A 136 10.61 -23.02 -11.72
C VAL A 136 10.10 -22.76 -13.13
N ASP A 137 9.52 -21.60 -13.38
CA ASP A 137 9.04 -21.17 -14.70
C ASP A 137 8.76 -19.65 -14.72
N ALA A 138 8.43 -19.10 -15.89
CA ALA A 138 7.83 -17.77 -16.01
C ALA A 138 6.42 -17.79 -15.42
N GLY A 139 6.02 -16.73 -14.72
CA GLY A 139 4.68 -16.60 -14.14
C GLY A 139 4.70 -15.98 -12.73
N ASP A 140 3.53 -15.99 -12.11
CA ASP A 140 3.25 -15.37 -10.80
C ASP A 140 2.30 -16.24 -9.94
N SER A 141 1.94 -15.73 -8.74
CA SER A 141 0.94 -16.33 -7.84
C SER A 141 1.18 -17.81 -7.48
N PRO A 142 2.41 -18.27 -7.15
CA PRO A 142 2.67 -19.68 -6.92
C PRO A 142 1.98 -20.22 -5.64
N LYS A 143 1.35 -21.39 -5.76
CA LYS A 143 0.74 -22.13 -4.64
C LYS A 143 1.31 -23.54 -4.57
N ILE A 144 1.86 -23.93 -3.42
CA ILE A 144 2.51 -25.24 -3.23
C ILE A 144 1.47 -26.26 -2.75
N SER A 145 1.39 -27.38 -3.46
CA SER A 145 0.57 -28.53 -3.07
C SER A 145 1.21 -29.32 -1.93
N ALA A 146 0.38 -29.95 -1.09
CA ALA A 146 0.82 -30.96 -0.12
C ALA A 146 1.57 -32.15 -0.77
N LYS A 147 1.38 -32.40 -2.07
CA LYS A 147 2.06 -33.43 -2.86
C LYS A 147 3.33 -32.94 -3.57
N GLY A 148 3.82 -31.69 -3.29
CA GLY A 148 5.08 -31.17 -3.81
C GLY A 148 5.02 -30.54 -5.20
N GLY A 149 3.83 -30.36 -5.80
CA GLY A 149 3.64 -29.57 -7.03
C GLY A 149 3.45 -28.09 -6.73
N VAL A 150 3.82 -27.22 -7.65
CA VAL A 150 3.52 -25.79 -7.61
C VAL A 150 2.56 -25.45 -8.73
N ALA A 151 1.38 -24.94 -8.38
CA ALA A 151 0.49 -24.26 -9.32
C ALA A 151 0.88 -22.79 -9.40
N TYR A 152 0.78 -22.17 -10.56
CA TYR A 152 1.08 -20.76 -10.79
C TYR A 152 0.34 -20.24 -12.01
N VAL A 153 0.20 -18.93 -12.10
CA VAL A 153 -0.41 -18.27 -13.26
C VAL A 153 0.68 -17.86 -14.26
N ARG A 154 0.42 -18.13 -15.53
CA ARG A 154 1.23 -17.67 -16.65
C ARG A 154 0.34 -17.30 -17.83
N ASP A 155 0.46 -16.08 -18.32
CA ASP A 155 -0.34 -15.54 -19.43
C ASP A 155 -1.87 -15.78 -19.23
N GLY A 156 -2.36 -15.56 -17.99
CA GLY A 156 -3.77 -15.73 -17.61
C GLY A 156 -4.26 -17.19 -17.62
N GLN A 157 -3.35 -18.16 -17.50
CA GLN A 157 -3.66 -19.57 -17.43
C GLN A 157 -2.94 -20.23 -16.26
N ILE A 158 -3.53 -21.27 -15.69
CA ILE A 158 -2.94 -22.03 -14.60
C ILE A 158 -2.03 -23.12 -15.14
N TRP A 159 -0.83 -23.14 -14.63
CA TRP A 159 0.20 -24.12 -14.90
C TRP A 159 0.58 -24.87 -13.61
N ILE A 160 1.15 -26.06 -13.75
CA ILE A 160 1.73 -26.82 -12.66
C ILE A 160 3.14 -27.28 -13.03
N ALA A 161 4.06 -27.17 -12.06
CA ALA A 161 5.41 -27.71 -12.15
C ALA A 161 5.75 -28.50 -10.88
N PRO A 162 6.48 -29.61 -10.97
CA PRO A 162 7.04 -30.28 -9.81
C PRO A 162 8.25 -29.53 -9.27
N LEU A 163 8.44 -29.55 -7.94
CA LEU A 163 9.59 -28.88 -7.31
C LEU A 163 10.89 -29.72 -7.38
N ASP A 164 10.82 -31.01 -7.58
CA ASP A 164 11.93 -31.95 -7.28
C ASP A 164 12.40 -32.82 -8.45
N ASN A 165 11.60 -33.12 -9.46
CA ASN A 165 11.89 -34.21 -10.40
C ASN A 165 12.26 -33.77 -11.81
N GLY A 166 12.37 -32.46 -12.10
CA GLY A 166 12.80 -31.98 -13.43
C GLY A 166 11.82 -32.21 -14.59
N GLU A 167 10.60 -32.66 -14.32
CA GLU A 167 9.54 -32.71 -15.33
C GLU A 167 9.21 -31.30 -15.82
N LYS A 168 8.79 -31.20 -17.08
CA LYS A 168 8.44 -29.91 -17.68
C LYS A 168 7.12 -29.39 -17.11
N PRO A 169 7.00 -28.06 -16.90
CA PRO A 169 5.72 -27.43 -16.59
C PRO A 169 4.62 -27.80 -17.59
N ARG A 170 3.40 -27.99 -17.11
CA ARG A 170 2.24 -28.28 -17.97
C ARG A 170 1.09 -27.33 -17.65
N GLN A 171 0.42 -26.85 -18.69
CA GLN A 171 -0.80 -26.06 -18.58
C GLN A 171 -1.97 -26.97 -18.16
N LEU A 172 -2.78 -26.49 -17.21
CA LEU A 172 -3.95 -27.22 -16.72
C LEU A 172 -5.22 -26.83 -17.44
N ILE A 173 -5.39 -25.53 -17.73
CA ILE A 173 -6.62 -24.93 -18.24
C ILE A 173 -6.28 -24.10 -19.46
N VAL A 174 -7.13 -24.15 -20.49
CA VAL A 174 -6.85 -23.53 -21.79
C VAL A 174 -7.91 -22.49 -22.21
N ARG A 175 -8.92 -22.22 -21.39
CA ARG A 175 -10.02 -21.32 -21.75
C ARG A 175 -10.40 -20.38 -20.61
N GLY A 176 -10.65 -19.11 -20.93
CA GLY A 176 -10.91 -18.02 -19.98
C GLY A 176 -9.62 -17.39 -19.48
N GLN A 177 -9.74 -16.45 -18.56
CA GLN A 177 -8.64 -15.97 -17.73
C GLN A 177 -8.77 -16.67 -16.38
N ASN A 178 -7.77 -17.46 -16.00
CA ASN A 178 -7.83 -18.33 -14.83
C ASN A 178 -6.81 -17.85 -13.79
N HIS A 179 -7.27 -17.68 -12.56
CA HIS A 179 -6.48 -17.07 -11.46
C HIS A 179 -7.05 -17.49 -10.10
N SER A 180 -6.47 -16.95 -9.02
CA SER A 180 -6.90 -17.16 -7.62
C SER A 180 -6.98 -18.65 -7.27
N GLU A 181 -5.98 -19.45 -7.71
CA GLU A 181 -5.92 -20.87 -7.47
C GLU A 181 -5.54 -21.20 -6.03
N GLU A 182 -6.19 -22.22 -5.47
CA GLU A 182 -5.88 -22.77 -4.15
C GLU A 182 -5.99 -24.31 -4.17
N TRP A 183 -5.01 -24.98 -3.53
CA TRP A 183 -5.01 -26.44 -3.42
C TRP A 183 -6.00 -26.92 -2.36
N SER A 184 -6.66 -28.05 -2.65
CA SER A 184 -7.37 -28.81 -1.61
C SER A 184 -6.41 -29.20 -0.48
N PRO A 185 -6.90 -29.42 0.74
CA PRO A 185 -6.05 -29.76 1.89
C PRO A 185 -5.14 -30.99 1.66
N ASP A 186 -5.60 -31.96 0.86
CA ASP A 186 -4.84 -33.16 0.51
C ASP A 186 -3.94 -32.98 -0.76
N GLY A 187 -4.02 -31.83 -1.43
CA GLY A 187 -3.27 -31.51 -2.64
C GLY A 187 -3.65 -32.29 -3.89
N SER A 188 -4.83 -32.93 -3.93
CA SER A 188 -5.31 -33.70 -5.07
C SER A 188 -6.10 -32.86 -6.08
N GLN A 189 -6.67 -31.77 -5.64
CA GLN A 189 -7.51 -30.89 -6.45
C GLN A 189 -7.09 -29.43 -6.31
N LEU A 190 -7.43 -28.62 -7.33
CA LEU A 190 -7.15 -27.19 -7.37
C LEU A 190 -8.43 -26.43 -7.68
N VAL A 191 -8.88 -25.57 -6.76
CA VAL A 191 -9.95 -24.59 -7.05
C VAL A 191 -9.35 -23.37 -7.75
N PHE A 192 -10.12 -22.75 -8.65
CA PHE A 192 -9.72 -21.55 -9.37
C PHE A 192 -10.94 -20.73 -9.81
N VAL A 193 -10.71 -19.44 -10.06
CA VAL A 193 -11.66 -18.55 -10.72
C VAL A 193 -11.38 -18.51 -12.22
N SER A 194 -12.41 -18.69 -13.05
CA SER A 194 -12.34 -18.60 -14.51
C SER A 194 -13.17 -17.42 -15.00
N THR A 195 -12.52 -16.28 -15.26
CA THR A 195 -13.15 -15.07 -15.79
C THR A 195 -13.40 -15.19 -17.29
N ARG A 196 -14.60 -14.79 -17.73
CA ARG A 196 -15.10 -14.95 -19.11
C ARG A 196 -15.59 -13.62 -19.71
N GLY A 197 -15.01 -12.52 -19.32
CA GLY A 197 -15.41 -11.17 -19.74
C GLY A 197 -16.36 -10.53 -18.73
N ASP A 198 -17.66 -10.75 -18.90
CA ASP A 198 -18.72 -10.14 -18.07
C ASP A 198 -19.24 -11.05 -16.94
N HIS A 199 -18.71 -12.25 -16.80
CA HIS A 199 -19.05 -13.21 -15.75
C HIS A 199 -17.83 -14.08 -15.38
N SER A 200 -17.92 -14.83 -14.28
CA SER A 200 -16.88 -15.78 -13.88
C SER A 200 -17.48 -17.04 -13.23
N PHE A 201 -16.67 -18.09 -13.18
CA PHE A 201 -17.05 -19.38 -12.60
C PHE A 201 -16.01 -19.85 -11.59
N ILE A 202 -16.45 -20.58 -10.57
CA ILE A 202 -15.57 -21.39 -9.73
C ILE A 202 -15.38 -22.75 -10.41
N GLY A 203 -14.13 -23.06 -10.77
CA GLY A 203 -13.72 -24.35 -11.31
C GLY A 203 -12.91 -25.15 -10.31
N VAL A 204 -13.02 -26.47 -10.38
CA VAL A 204 -12.17 -27.42 -9.65
C VAL A 204 -11.49 -28.33 -10.67
N TYR A 205 -10.16 -28.34 -10.66
CA TYR A 205 -9.35 -29.26 -11.45
C TYR A 205 -8.90 -30.44 -10.60
N ASP A 206 -9.21 -31.67 -11.05
CA ASP A 206 -8.70 -32.90 -10.45
C ASP A 206 -7.38 -33.28 -11.12
N VAL A 207 -6.30 -33.39 -10.33
CA VAL A 207 -4.95 -33.61 -10.87
C VAL A 207 -4.75 -35.00 -11.45
N ASP A 208 -5.32 -36.01 -10.79
CA ASP A 208 -5.19 -37.42 -11.19
C ASP A 208 -6.13 -37.75 -12.35
N ALA A 209 -7.39 -37.33 -12.27
CA ALA A 209 -8.38 -37.54 -13.33
C ALA A 209 -8.16 -36.61 -14.53
N LYS A 210 -7.40 -35.50 -14.38
CA LYS A 210 -7.17 -34.46 -15.40
C LYS A 210 -8.47 -33.86 -15.95
N THR A 211 -9.44 -33.62 -15.09
CA THR A 211 -10.76 -33.12 -15.44
C THR A 211 -11.06 -31.80 -14.71
N VAL A 212 -11.85 -30.96 -15.35
CA VAL A 212 -12.40 -29.73 -14.74
C VAL A 212 -13.88 -29.92 -14.45
N ARG A 213 -14.30 -29.51 -13.28
CA ARG A 213 -15.71 -29.35 -12.93
C ARG A 213 -15.97 -27.89 -12.55
N PHE A 214 -17.01 -27.29 -13.09
CA PHE A 214 -17.52 -25.98 -12.65
C PHE A 214 -18.62 -26.18 -11.61
N LEU A 215 -18.56 -25.35 -10.53
CA LEU A 215 -19.49 -25.43 -9.41
C LEU A 215 -20.66 -24.47 -9.64
N ALA A 216 -21.87 -25.01 -9.76
CA ALA A 216 -23.13 -24.26 -9.94
C ALA A 216 -22.99 -23.02 -10.86
N PRO A 217 -22.51 -23.17 -12.10
CA PRO A 217 -22.25 -22.05 -13.00
C PRO A 217 -23.52 -21.22 -13.24
N SER A 218 -23.38 -19.89 -13.21
CA SER A 218 -24.46 -18.93 -13.41
C SER A 218 -24.03 -17.82 -14.37
N VAL A 219 -24.89 -16.82 -14.54
CA VAL A 219 -24.57 -15.59 -15.30
C VAL A 219 -23.82 -14.54 -14.46
N ASP A 220 -23.69 -14.81 -13.17
CA ASP A 220 -23.12 -13.90 -12.18
C ASP A 220 -21.59 -13.91 -12.17
N THR A 221 -20.99 -13.09 -11.30
CA THR A 221 -19.55 -13.06 -11.09
C THR A 221 -19.20 -13.78 -9.79
N ASP A 222 -18.46 -14.90 -9.90
CA ASP A 222 -17.97 -15.69 -8.77
C ASP A 222 -16.51 -15.35 -8.47
N SER A 223 -16.16 -15.27 -7.16
CA SER A 223 -14.82 -14.96 -6.68
C SER A 223 -14.53 -15.56 -5.29
N ASP A 224 -13.33 -15.35 -4.77
CA ASP A 224 -12.94 -15.62 -3.38
C ASP A 224 -13.26 -17.03 -2.89
N ALA A 225 -12.95 -18.03 -3.70
CA ALA A 225 -13.22 -19.43 -3.38
C ALA A 225 -12.23 -19.97 -2.33
N VAL A 226 -12.76 -20.62 -1.28
CA VAL A 226 -11.96 -21.23 -0.21
C VAL A 226 -12.42 -22.65 0.12
N TRP A 227 -11.46 -23.54 0.35
CA TRP A 227 -11.72 -24.94 0.71
C TRP A 227 -12.19 -25.10 2.13
N SER A 228 -13.13 -26.02 2.37
CA SER A 228 -13.38 -26.56 3.71
C SER A 228 -12.17 -27.39 4.19
N LEU A 229 -12.01 -27.51 5.51
CA LEU A 229 -10.86 -28.23 6.10
C LEU A 229 -10.82 -29.72 5.71
N ASP A 230 -11.98 -30.31 5.44
CA ASP A 230 -12.12 -31.71 5.00
C ASP A 230 -12.01 -31.90 3.48
N GLY A 231 -11.83 -30.81 2.71
CA GLY A 231 -11.72 -30.80 1.26
C GLY A 231 -12.98 -31.20 0.49
N LYS A 232 -14.15 -31.27 1.15
CA LYS A 232 -15.38 -31.73 0.49
C LYS A 232 -16.24 -30.59 -0.05
N ARG A 233 -16.05 -29.38 0.47
CA ARG A 233 -16.85 -28.19 0.11
C ARG A 233 -15.96 -27.01 -0.22
N ILE A 234 -16.54 -26.07 -0.96
CA ILE A 234 -15.94 -24.79 -1.29
C ILE A 234 -16.97 -23.71 -0.96
N ALA A 235 -16.57 -22.72 -0.16
CA ALA A 235 -17.31 -21.48 -0.02
C ALA A 235 -16.76 -20.45 -1.01
N PHE A 236 -17.64 -19.64 -1.59
CA PHE A 236 -17.24 -18.60 -2.55
C PHE A 236 -18.21 -17.42 -2.50
N VAL A 237 -17.76 -16.29 -2.99
CA VAL A 237 -18.58 -15.09 -3.16
C VAL A 237 -19.23 -15.08 -4.54
N ARG A 238 -20.50 -14.70 -4.61
CA ARG A 238 -21.25 -14.45 -5.84
C ARG A 238 -21.82 -13.05 -5.82
N CYS A 239 -21.47 -12.25 -6.84
CA CYS A 239 -22.04 -10.94 -7.09
C CYS A 239 -23.01 -11.02 -8.28
N PRO A 240 -24.21 -10.44 -8.20
CA PRO A 240 -25.15 -10.43 -9.31
C PRO A 240 -24.58 -9.78 -10.57
N ALA A 241 -24.93 -10.32 -11.74
CA ALA A 241 -24.58 -9.73 -13.02
C ALA A 241 -25.12 -8.30 -13.16
N GLU A 242 -24.33 -7.41 -13.73
CA GLU A 242 -24.72 -6.04 -14.02
C GLU A 242 -25.11 -5.86 -15.49
N PRO A 243 -26.07 -4.95 -15.80
CA PRO A 243 -26.36 -4.58 -17.17
C PRO A 243 -25.12 -4.04 -17.89
N ARG A 244 -25.00 -4.29 -19.22
CA ARG A 244 -23.84 -3.88 -20.01
C ARG A 244 -23.64 -2.38 -20.14
N ASP A 245 -24.69 -1.59 -19.90
CA ASP A 245 -24.66 -0.13 -19.90
C ASP A 245 -24.31 0.47 -18.54
N THR A 246 -24.06 -0.37 -17.53
CA THR A 246 -23.51 0.09 -16.25
C THR A 246 -22.11 0.67 -16.50
N PRO A 247 -21.85 1.94 -16.09
CA PRO A 247 -20.52 2.52 -16.21
C PRO A 247 -19.50 1.67 -15.46
N ALA A 248 -18.43 1.28 -16.14
CA ALA A 248 -17.32 0.57 -15.53
C ALA A 248 -16.30 1.59 -14.98
N GLY A 249 -15.45 1.14 -14.06
CA GLY A 249 -14.45 2.00 -13.43
C GLY A 249 -14.90 2.50 -12.06
N TYR A 250 -14.16 2.12 -11.03
CA TYR A 250 -14.47 2.41 -9.63
C TYR A 250 -14.78 3.89 -9.35
N PHE A 251 -14.00 4.80 -9.94
CA PHE A 251 -14.14 6.25 -9.72
C PHE A 251 -15.26 6.89 -10.52
N LEU A 252 -15.85 6.17 -11.48
CA LEU A 252 -16.93 6.65 -12.34
C LEU A 252 -18.25 5.95 -12.06
N GLN A 253 -18.27 4.93 -11.21
CA GLN A 253 -19.50 4.23 -10.85
C GLN A 253 -20.45 5.14 -10.07
N PRO A 254 -21.75 5.03 -10.31
CA PRO A 254 -22.76 5.70 -9.49
C PRO A 254 -22.71 5.19 -8.05
N ASP A 255 -23.14 6.03 -7.10
CA ASP A 255 -23.28 5.68 -5.67
C ASP A 255 -24.47 4.73 -5.48
N LYS A 256 -24.36 3.50 -5.95
CA LYS A 256 -25.36 2.45 -5.81
C LYS A 256 -24.82 1.27 -5.01
N PRO A 257 -25.66 0.53 -4.30
CA PRO A 257 -25.28 -0.70 -3.64
C PRO A 257 -24.79 -1.76 -4.63
N HIS A 258 -23.77 -2.51 -4.23
CA HIS A 258 -23.26 -3.68 -4.94
C HIS A 258 -23.40 -4.92 -4.04
N PRO A 259 -24.65 -5.45 -3.89
CA PRO A 259 -24.90 -6.57 -2.99
C PRO A 259 -24.17 -7.84 -3.47
N TRP A 260 -23.87 -8.70 -2.52
CA TRP A 260 -23.15 -9.96 -2.75
C TRP A 260 -23.67 -11.06 -1.84
N ALA A 261 -23.37 -12.30 -2.18
CA ALA A 261 -23.80 -13.47 -1.44
C ALA A 261 -22.67 -14.47 -1.22
N ILE A 262 -22.78 -15.26 -0.17
CA ILE A 262 -21.91 -16.40 0.10
C ILE A 262 -22.64 -17.67 -0.31
N TRP A 263 -21.98 -18.45 -1.14
CA TRP A 263 -22.43 -19.76 -1.61
C TRP A 263 -21.51 -20.86 -1.09
N VAL A 264 -22.07 -22.02 -0.79
CA VAL A 264 -21.33 -23.23 -0.44
C VAL A 264 -21.66 -24.33 -1.41
N ALA A 265 -20.65 -24.87 -2.05
CA ALA A 265 -20.74 -25.96 -3.03
C ALA A 265 -20.22 -27.28 -2.46
N GLU A 266 -20.89 -28.38 -2.81
CA GLU A 266 -20.39 -29.75 -2.62
C GLU A 266 -19.53 -30.13 -3.82
N VAL A 267 -18.24 -30.37 -3.60
CA VAL A 267 -17.27 -30.66 -4.68
C VAL A 267 -17.65 -31.90 -5.48
N ALA A 268 -18.13 -32.96 -4.81
CA ALA A 268 -18.48 -34.23 -5.44
C ALA A 268 -19.65 -34.13 -6.44
N SER A 269 -20.66 -33.32 -6.13
CA SER A 269 -21.83 -33.14 -6.99
C SER A 269 -21.75 -31.92 -7.92
N GLY A 270 -20.99 -30.91 -7.52
CA GLY A 270 -20.94 -29.58 -8.15
C GLY A 270 -22.15 -28.70 -7.83
N GLY A 271 -23.11 -29.19 -7.03
CA GLY A 271 -24.27 -28.41 -6.57
C GLY A 271 -23.87 -27.43 -5.46
N ALA A 272 -24.45 -26.22 -5.50
CA ALA A 272 -24.20 -25.19 -4.47
C ALA A 272 -25.51 -24.60 -3.99
N ARG A 273 -25.47 -23.96 -2.81
CA ARG A 273 -26.58 -23.19 -2.26
C ARG A 273 -26.08 -21.89 -1.64
N GLU A 274 -26.90 -20.88 -1.72
CA GLU A 274 -26.68 -19.65 -0.96
C GLU A 274 -26.89 -19.93 0.54
N ILE A 275 -25.97 -19.38 1.34
CA ILE A 275 -26.04 -19.50 2.80
C ILE A 275 -26.26 -18.14 3.47
N TRP A 276 -25.91 -17.06 2.79
CA TRP A 276 -26.07 -15.68 3.27
C TRP A 276 -25.97 -14.71 2.10
N HIS A 277 -26.64 -13.57 2.21
CA HIS A 277 -26.45 -12.41 1.33
C HIS A 277 -26.40 -11.10 2.12
N SER A 278 -25.71 -10.11 1.58
CA SER A 278 -25.61 -8.78 2.15
C SER A 278 -26.92 -7.99 1.99
N SER A 279 -27.08 -6.93 2.78
CA SER A 279 -28.19 -6.02 2.63
C SER A 279 -28.14 -5.26 1.29
N ALA A 280 -29.28 -4.76 0.83
CA ALA A 280 -29.36 -3.91 -0.36
C ALA A 280 -28.96 -2.44 -0.08
N SER A 281 -28.37 -2.14 1.08
CA SER A 281 -27.85 -0.81 1.42
C SER A 281 -26.47 -0.57 0.80
N SER A 282 -25.99 0.67 0.80
CA SER A 282 -24.62 0.99 0.40
C SER A 282 -23.58 0.28 1.28
N HIS A 283 -23.85 0.13 2.57
CA HIS A 283 -23.01 -0.60 3.53
C HIS A 283 -22.97 -2.11 3.25
N GLY A 284 -24.03 -2.67 2.65
CA GLY A 284 -24.04 -4.06 2.19
C GLY A 284 -23.31 -4.32 0.88
N SER A 285 -22.59 -3.35 0.33
CA SER A 285 -21.79 -3.56 -0.87
C SER A 285 -20.61 -4.48 -0.60
N TYR A 286 -20.15 -5.19 -1.64
CA TYR A 286 -18.97 -6.04 -1.59
C TYR A 286 -17.76 -5.27 -1.01
N PRO A 287 -17.04 -5.84 -0.02
CA PRO A 287 -16.02 -5.11 0.74
C PRO A 287 -14.67 -5.03 -0.01
N ASN A 288 -14.59 -4.18 -1.04
CA ASN A 288 -13.38 -4.01 -1.84
C ASN A 288 -12.14 -3.65 -1.00
N MET A 289 -12.33 -2.88 0.07
CA MET A 289 -11.24 -2.51 0.98
C MET A 289 -10.51 -3.73 1.55
N ALA A 290 -11.21 -4.83 1.85
CA ALA A 290 -10.60 -6.05 2.36
C ALA A 290 -9.57 -6.65 1.39
N LYS A 291 -9.78 -6.52 0.07
CA LYS A 291 -8.79 -6.91 -0.95
C LYS A 291 -7.65 -5.92 -1.05
N ASP A 292 -7.95 -4.63 -1.06
CA ASP A 292 -6.98 -3.55 -1.22
C ASP A 292 -5.99 -3.48 -0.04
N THR A 293 -6.43 -3.88 1.16
CA THR A 293 -5.57 -3.94 2.35
C THR A 293 -4.86 -5.29 2.54
N GLY A 294 -5.21 -6.31 1.75
CA GLY A 294 -4.56 -7.63 1.77
C GLY A 294 -5.12 -8.64 2.79
N GLY A 295 -6.25 -8.32 3.44
CA GLY A 295 -6.88 -9.22 4.43
C GLY A 295 -7.71 -10.35 3.81
N GLY A 296 -8.21 -10.16 2.59
CA GLY A 296 -9.17 -11.07 1.94
C GLY A 296 -10.59 -10.94 2.48
N VAL A 297 -11.55 -11.55 1.78
CA VAL A 297 -12.98 -11.39 2.07
C VAL A 297 -13.54 -12.55 2.89
N ILE A 298 -13.06 -13.79 2.65
CA ILE A 298 -13.60 -15.00 3.27
C ILE A 298 -12.49 -16.00 3.58
N GLN A 299 -12.58 -16.66 4.73
CA GLN A 299 -11.75 -17.81 5.07
C GLN A 299 -12.58 -18.88 5.78
N TRP A 300 -12.25 -20.16 5.57
CA TRP A 300 -12.89 -21.27 6.28
C TRP A 300 -12.22 -21.48 7.63
N ALA A 301 -13.00 -21.38 8.71
CA ALA A 301 -12.57 -21.55 10.09
C ALA A 301 -12.91 -22.97 10.63
N ALA A 302 -12.53 -23.24 11.87
CA ALA A 302 -12.87 -24.48 12.56
C ALA A 302 -14.39 -24.63 12.78
N ASP A 303 -14.82 -25.82 13.19
CA ASP A 303 -16.22 -26.15 13.50
C ASP A 303 -17.21 -25.79 12.38
N ASN A 304 -16.75 -25.95 11.11
CA ASN A 304 -17.56 -25.66 9.93
C ASN A 304 -18.11 -24.23 9.89
N ARG A 305 -17.28 -23.26 10.25
CA ARG A 305 -17.59 -21.83 10.22
C ARG A 305 -16.81 -21.10 9.12
N LEU A 306 -17.31 -19.97 8.73
CA LEU A 306 -16.65 -19.02 7.87
C LEU A 306 -16.38 -17.74 8.65
N VAL A 307 -15.25 -17.10 8.40
CA VAL A 307 -14.98 -15.73 8.81
C VAL A 307 -14.98 -14.87 7.54
N ILE A 308 -15.73 -13.78 7.58
CA ILE A 308 -15.89 -12.87 6.44
C ILE A 308 -15.60 -11.43 6.86
N ALA A 309 -15.07 -10.65 5.92
CA ALA A 309 -15.03 -9.20 6.04
C ALA A 309 -16.34 -8.61 5.50
N SER A 310 -16.91 -7.64 6.20
CA SER A 310 -18.11 -6.93 5.76
C SER A 310 -18.17 -5.52 6.34
N GLU A 311 -18.90 -4.62 5.68
CA GLU A 311 -19.07 -3.22 6.07
C GLU A 311 -20.52 -2.88 6.42
N GLU A 312 -21.35 -3.86 6.72
CA GLU A 312 -22.79 -3.72 7.00
C GLU A 312 -23.13 -2.69 8.09
N ASP A 313 -22.24 -2.47 9.03
CA ASP A 313 -22.40 -1.50 10.12
C ASP A 313 -21.66 -0.16 9.87
N GLY A 314 -21.13 0.04 8.66
CA GLY A 314 -20.40 1.26 8.25
C GLY A 314 -18.90 1.22 8.52
N TRP A 315 -18.37 0.11 9.03
CA TRP A 315 -16.95 -0.12 9.27
C TRP A 315 -16.52 -1.46 8.69
N GLN A 316 -15.27 -1.59 8.25
CA GLN A 316 -14.76 -2.89 7.84
C GLN A 316 -14.48 -3.75 9.07
N HIS A 317 -15.37 -4.70 9.31
CA HIS A 317 -15.28 -5.63 10.42
C HIS A 317 -15.21 -7.08 9.94
N LEU A 318 -14.82 -7.98 10.87
CA LEU A 318 -14.92 -9.43 10.68
C LEU A 318 -16.20 -9.95 11.33
N TYR A 319 -16.84 -10.86 10.64
CA TYR A 319 -18.03 -11.58 11.10
C TYR A 319 -17.79 -13.08 10.96
N GLU A 320 -18.40 -13.87 11.82
CA GLU A 320 -18.45 -15.32 11.66
C GLU A 320 -19.86 -15.80 11.36
N LEU A 321 -19.97 -16.87 10.60
CA LEU A 321 -21.22 -17.55 10.33
C LEU A 321 -20.99 -19.06 10.09
N PRO A 322 -21.96 -19.94 10.49
CA PRO A 322 -21.90 -21.35 10.12
C PRO A 322 -21.99 -21.53 8.61
N ALA A 323 -21.19 -22.44 8.06
CA ALA A 323 -21.21 -22.75 6.61
C ALA A 323 -22.48 -23.46 6.15
N ASP A 324 -23.41 -23.76 7.05
CA ASP A 324 -24.75 -24.25 6.73
C ASP A 324 -25.82 -23.15 6.69
N GLY A 325 -25.46 -21.89 6.97
CA GLY A 325 -26.39 -20.78 6.96
C GLY A 325 -27.48 -20.84 8.02
N SER A 326 -27.29 -21.62 9.08
CA SER A 326 -28.31 -21.87 10.09
C SER A 326 -28.61 -20.66 11.00
N VAL A 327 -27.67 -19.69 11.08
CA VAL A 327 -27.81 -18.45 11.84
C VAL A 327 -27.21 -17.28 11.07
N THR A 328 -27.64 -16.05 11.42
CA THR A 328 -27.07 -14.82 10.86
C THR A 328 -25.63 -14.58 11.29
N PRO A 329 -24.81 -13.89 10.50
CA PRO A 329 -23.44 -13.56 10.87
C PRO A 329 -23.34 -12.84 12.21
N GLN A 330 -22.34 -13.21 13.01
CA GLN A 330 -22.02 -12.58 14.31
C GLN A 330 -20.77 -11.72 14.19
N LEU A 331 -20.84 -10.49 14.68
CA LEU A 331 -19.75 -9.53 14.66
C LEU A 331 -18.63 -9.95 15.60
N LEU A 332 -17.41 -10.15 15.08
CA LEU A 332 -16.20 -10.52 15.86
C LEU A 332 -15.41 -9.30 16.35
N THR A 333 -15.45 -8.18 15.64
CA THR A 333 -14.54 -7.05 15.86
C THR A 333 -15.30 -5.72 16.02
N PRO A 334 -16.15 -5.59 17.07
CA PRO A 334 -17.02 -4.43 17.24
C PRO A 334 -16.22 -3.16 17.57
N GLY A 335 -16.74 -1.99 17.15
CA GLY A 335 -16.20 -0.68 17.48
C GLY A 335 -16.31 0.32 16.33
N ALA A 336 -16.04 1.60 16.61
CA ALA A 336 -15.87 2.60 15.56
C ALA A 336 -14.41 2.55 15.06
N CYS A 337 -14.07 1.52 14.31
CA CYS A 337 -12.72 1.20 13.85
C CYS A 337 -12.74 0.18 12.71
N GLU A 338 -11.64 0.06 11.99
CA GLU A 338 -11.52 -0.80 10.81
C GLU A 338 -10.51 -1.92 11.05
N VAL A 339 -10.80 -3.11 10.54
CA VAL A 339 -9.86 -4.21 10.38
C VAL A 339 -9.27 -4.13 8.97
N GLU A 340 -7.96 -4.27 8.83
CA GLU A 340 -7.31 -4.26 7.51
C GLU A 340 -6.78 -5.65 7.13
N GLN A 341 -5.72 -6.12 7.78
CA GLN A 341 -5.09 -7.41 7.49
C GLN A 341 -5.42 -8.39 8.59
N TRP A 342 -5.74 -9.60 8.22
CA TRP A 342 -6.11 -10.63 9.17
C TRP A 342 -5.72 -12.04 8.72
N SER A 343 -5.51 -12.92 9.69
CA SER A 343 -5.18 -14.32 9.48
C SER A 343 -5.81 -15.19 10.56
N LEU A 344 -6.10 -16.45 10.23
CA LEU A 344 -6.55 -17.44 11.21
C LEU A 344 -5.34 -18.14 11.88
N SER A 345 -5.52 -18.54 13.15
CA SER A 345 -4.60 -19.46 13.82
C SER A 345 -4.52 -20.80 13.09
N GLN A 346 -3.50 -21.61 13.39
CA GLN A 346 -3.31 -22.91 12.74
C GLN A 346 -4.48 -23.87 12.98
N ASP A 347 -5.05 -23.86 14.18
CA ASP A 347 -6.26 -24.62 14.55
C ASP A 347 -7.56 -23.98 14.06
N ARG A 348 -7.46 -22.73 13.51
CA ARG A 348 -8.56 -21.94 12.96
C ARG A 348 -9.70 -21.58 13.93
N PHE A 349 -9.43 -21.58 15.24
CA PHE A 349 -10.37 -21.13 16.27
C PHE A 349 -10.21 -19.67 16.64
N MET A 350 -9.13 -19.02 16.23
CA MET A 350 -8.83 -17.63 16.54
C MET A 350 -8.44 -16.86 15.26
N VAL A 351 -8.88 -15.60 15.18
CA VAL A 351 -8.41 -14.65 14.15
C VAL A 351 -7.45 -13.65 14.79
N LEU A 352 -6.30 -13.41 14.15
CA LEU A 352 -5.43 -12.26 14.39
C LEU A 352 -5.65 -11.21 13.32
N PHE A 353 -5.65 -9.95 13.71
CA PHE A 353 -5.87 -8.84 12.79
C PHE A 353 -5.18 -7.56 13.28
N ASN A 354 -4.89 -6.64 12.36
CA ASN A 354 -4.54 -5.29 12.74
C ASN A 354 -5.75 -4.37 12.60
N SER A 355 -5.81 -3.36 13.46
CA SER A 355 -6.93 -2.42 13.51
C SER A 355 -6.52 -1.09 14.13
N ASN A 356 -7.24 -0.04 13.79
CA ASN A 356 -7.15 1.27 14.42
C ASN A 356 -8.11 1.44 15.62
N CYS A 357 -8.64 0.36 16.15
CA CYS A 357 -9.45 0.38 17.37
C CYS A 357 -8.71 1.04 18.52
N ARG A 358 -9.32 2.06 19.13
CA ARG A 358 -8.81 2.89 20.25
C ARG A 358 -7.67 3.85 19.90
N ASP A 359 -7.11 3.80 18.68
CA ASP A 359 -6.11 4.76 18.19
C ASP A 359 -6.27 4.93 16.68
N THR A 360 -7.02 5.93 16.27
CA THR A 360 -7.37 6.19 14.87
C THR A 360 -6.13 6.41 13.99
N ASP A 361 -5.07 6.98 14.55
CA ASP A 361 -3.86 7.37 13.81
C ASP A 361 -2.76 6.29 13.80
N ARG A 362 -3.04 5.09 14.35
CA ARG A 362 -2.13 3.93 14.39
C ARG A 362 -2.84 2.63 14.08
N ARG A 363 -2.06 1.56 14.00
CA ARG A 363 -2.55 0.18 13.87
C ARG A 363 -1.95 -0.68 14.95
N HIS A 364 -2.77 -1.48 15.60
CA HIS A 364 -2.32 -2.45 16.59
C HIS A 364 -2.80 -3.85 16.23
N VAL A 365 -2.05 -4.87 16.68
CA VAL A 365 -2.47 -6.26 16.53
C VAL A 365 -3.49 -6.61 17.61
N TRP A 366 -4.56 -7.24 17.19
CA TRP A 366 -5.65 -7.76 17.99
C TRP A 366 -5.88 -9.23 17.68
N SER A 367 -6.59 -9.92 18.56
CA SER A 367 -7.14 -11.25 18.29
C SER A 367 -8.59 -11.33 18.74
N ALA A 368 -9.36 -12.23 18.13
CA ALA A 368 -10.68 -12.60 18.59
C ALA A 368 -10.89 -14.11 18.39
N ASP A 369 -11.66 -14.72 19.30
CA ASP A 369 -12.12 -16.09 19.11
C ASP A 369 -13.15 -16.12 17.98
N VAL A 370 -13.10 -17.13 17.12
CA VAL A 370 -14.09 -17.32 16.04
C VAL A 370 -15.49 -17.55 16.61
N VAL A 371 -15.57 -18.20 17.77
CA VAL A 371 -16.82 -18.38 18.50
C VAL A 371 -16.79 -17.56 19.79
N GLY A 372 -17.80 -16.68 19.99
CA GLY A 372 -17.91 -15.87 21.20
C GLY A 372 -17.24 -14.49 21.12
N ALA A 373 -16.50 -14.21 20.08
CA ALA A 373 -16.02 -12.87 19.69
C ALA A 373 -15.05 -12.14 20.65
N HIS A 374 -14.49 -12.69 21.68
CA HIS A 374 -13.71 -12.00 22.72
C HIS A 374 -12.50 -11.20 22.16
N PRO A 375 -12.66 -9.96 21.65
CA PRO A 375 -11.55 -9.22 21.05
C PRO A 375 -10.57 -8.74 22.11
N ALA A 376 -9.28 -8.98 21.89
CA ALA A 376 -8.21 -8.61 22.81
C ALA A 376 -7.04 -7.95 22.07
N GLN A 377 -6.64 -6.76 22.53
CA GLN A 377 -5.48 -6.06 22.00
C GLN A 377 -4.19 -6.76 22.41
N ARG A 378 -3.34 -7.11 21.45
CA ARG A 378 -2.08 -7.84 21.65
C ARG A 378 -0.86 -6.93 21.66
N THR A 379 -0.86 -5.87 20.86
CA THR A 379 0.20 -4.86 20.85
C THR A 379 -0.34 -3.51 21.31
N LYS A 380 0.52 -2.67 21.90
CA LYS A 380 0.14 -1.40 22.52
C LYS A 380 1.28 -0.39 22.39
N GLY A 381 0.98 0.89 22.64
CA GLY A 381 1.98 1.97 22.71
C GLY A 381 1.90 2.91 21.53
N GLN A 382 3.06 3.36 21.04
CA GLN A 382 3.15 4.35 19.96
C GLN A 382 3.54 3.71 18.62
N GLY A 383 3.53 2.37 18.55
CA GLY A 383 3.85 1.61 17.35
C GLY A 383 2.72 1.58 16.33
N ILE A 384 3.08 1.13 15.14
CA ILE A 384 2.18 0.80 14.03
C ILE A 384 2.52 -0.62 13.65
N GLU A 385 1.59 -1.56 13.84
CA GLU A 385 1.81 -2.99 13.61
C GLU A 385 0.88 -3.53 12.55
N TRP A 386 1.41 -4.40 11.68
CA TRP A 386 0.66 -4.95 10.54
C TRP A 386 1.11 -6.36 10.16
N GLY A 387 0.30 -7.03 9.33
CA GLY A 387 0.59 -8.35 8.76
C GLY A 387 0.80 -9.44 9.81
N PRO A 388 -0.08 -9.59 10.84
CA PRO A 388 0.13 -10.60 11.86
C PRO A 388 -0.08 -12.01 11.31
N VAL A 389 0.85 -12.94 11.63
CA VAL A 389 0.80 -14.35 11.25
C VAL A 389 1.05 -15.23 12.48
N VAL A 390 0.21 -16.25 12.70
CA VAL A 390 0.39 -17.20 13.82
C VAL A 390 1.39 -18.28 13.43
N LEU A 391 2.31 -18.61 14.33
CA LEU A 391 3.29 -19.66 14.13
C LEU A 391 2.70 -21.06 14.39
N SER A 392 3.46 -22.10 14.02
CA SER A 392 3.02 -23.49 14.10
C SER A 392 2.75 -23.99 15.54
N ASP A 393 3.31 -23.34 16.57
CA ASP A 393 3.05 -23.66 17.97
C ASP A 393 1.65 -23.19 18.45
N GLY A 394 0.95 -22.36 17.67
CA GLY A 394 -0.34 -21.79 18.04
C GLY A 394 -0.29 -20.79 19.21
N LEU A 395 0.88 -20.50 19.76
CA LEU A 395 1.10 -19.66 20.95
C LEU A 395 1.88 -18.39 20.66
N THR A 396 2.60 -18.36 19.55
CA THR A 396 3.44 -17.25 19.10
C THR A 396 2.89 -16.68 17.79
N PHE A 397 2.94 -15.38 17.63
CA PHE A 397 2.69 -14.72 16.34
C PHE A 397 3.85 -13.83 15.97
N ALA A 398 4.07 -13.66 14.67
CA ALA A 398 4.98 -12.68 14.11
C ALA A 398 4.19 -11.56 13.43
N TYR A 399 4.78 -10.38 13.39
CA TYR A 399 4.18 -9.19 12.75
C TYR A 399 5.27 -8.23 12.31
N LEU A 400 4.93 -7.31 11.43
CA LEU A 400 5.76 -6.18 11.06
C LEU A 400 5.35 -4.96 11.89
N GLY A 401 6.32 -4.12 12.26
CA GLY A 401 6.01 -2.96 13.09
C GLY A 401 7.01 -1.83 12.92
N SER A 402 6.54 -0.59 13.16
CA SER A 402 7.28 0.67 13.08
C SER A 402 6.84 1.63 14.19
N ASP A 403 7.48 2.77 14.29
CA ASP A 403 7.00 3.93 15.05
C ASP A 403 7.39 5.25 14.36
N ALA A 404 7.25 6.39 15.04
CA ALA A 404 7.56 7.69 14.45
C ALA A 404 9.05 7.85 14.06
N THR A 405 9.96 7.20 14.76
CA THR A 405 11.41 7.36 14.58
C THR A 405 12.10 6.11 14.08
N HIS A 406 11.41 4.98 14.08
CA HIS A 406 11.95 3.69 13.68
C HIS A 406 11.15 3.11 12.50
N PRO A 407 11.76 2.98 11.30
CA PRO A 407 11.16 2.29 10.17
C PRO A 407 10.78 0.85 10.46
N GLY A 408 9.98 0.25 9.59
CA GLY A 408 9.45 -1.09 9.74
C GLY A 408 10.49 -2.19 9.93
N ARG A 409 10.18 -3.18 10.77
CA ARG A 409 10.96 -4.41 10.97
C ARG A 409 10.07 -5.53 11.51
N PRO A 410 10.50 -6.80 11.41
CA PRO A 410 9.72 -7.91 11.93
C PRO A 410 9.91 -8.09 13.44
N PHE A 411 8.81 -8.47 14.10
CA PHE A 411 8.71 -8.78 15.54
C PHE A 411 8.04 -10.12 15.76
N PHE A 412 8.20 -10.67 16.95
CA PHE A 412 7.39 -11.76 17.47
C PHE A 412 6.82 -11.42 18.84
N ALA A 413 5.68 -12.01 19.16
CA ALA A 413 5.09 -11.92 20.49
C ALA A 413 4.27 -13.18 20.80
N SER A 414 4.11 -13.46 22.10
CA SER A 414 3.19 -14.49 22.56
C SER A 414 1.75 -14.00 22.51
N ILE A 415 0.83 -14.91 22.20
CA ILE A 415 -0.61 -14.69 22.35
C ILE A 415 -0.99 -14.49 23.83
N SER A 416 -0.27 -15.16 24.75
CA SER A 416 -0.43 -14.91 26.20
C SER A 416 0.13 -13.53 26.57
N PRO A 417 -0.61 -12.72 27.35
CA PRO A 417 -0.18 -11.36 27.73
C PRO A 417 1.17 -11.29 28.45
N ASP A 418 1.53 -12.34 29.20
CA ASP A 418 2.76 -12.42 30.01
C ASP A 418 3.89 -13.17 29.27
N GLY A 419 3.69 -13.50 28.00
CA GLY A 419 4.66 -14.27 27.21
C GLY A 419 5.78 -13.42 26.61
N ALA A 420 6.76 -14.11 26.03
CA ALA A 420 7.92 -13.48 25.40
C ALA A 420 7.52 -12.63 24.18
N SER A 421 8.21 -11.52 23.98
CA SER A 421 8.14 -10.69 22.79
C SER A 421 9.51 -10.12 22.44
N GLY A 422 9.76 -9.81 21.18
CA GLY A 422 11.03 -9.23 20.75
C GLY A 422 11.09 -8.95 19.26
N THR A 423 12.25 -8.44 18.84
CA THR A 423 12.55 -8.20 17.41
C THR A 423 13.15 -9.45 16.77
N ILE A 424 12.77 -9.74 15.54
CA ILE A 424 13.33 -10.86 14.76
C ILE A 424 14.63 -10.44 14.06
N ALA A 425 14.76 -9.18 13.66
CA ALA A 425 15.88 -8.68 12.85
C ALA A 425 16.56 -7.47 13.48
N GLY A 426 16.78 -7.48 14.80
CA GLY A 426 17.27 -6.33 15.57
C GLY A 426 18.60 -5.73 15.11
N ASP A 427 19.52 -6.55 14.59
CA ASP A 427 20.88 -6.12 14.20
C ASP A 427 20.98 -5.74 12.70
N THR A 428 19.90 -5.73 11.94
CA THR A 428 19.90 -5.42 10.50
C THR A 428 19.83 -3.93 10.19
N TRP A 429 19.65 -3.09 11.20
CA TRP A 429 19.53 -1.64 11.02
C TRP A 429 20.88 -0.97 10.72
N PRO A 430 20.90 0.04 9.82
CA PRO A 430 22.10 0.82 9.57
C PRO A 430 22.54 1.56 10.85
N LYS A 431 23.80 1.40 11.26
CA LYS A 431 24.34 2.03 12.48
C LYS A 431 24.27 3.55 12.47
N ASN A 432 24.19 4.16 11.30
CA ASN A 432 24.14 5.60 11.08
C ASN A 432 22.73 6.11 10.76
N PHE A 433 21.70 5.30 10.92
CA PHE A 433 20.31 5.77 10.75
C PHE A 433 20.01 6.86 11.79
N PRO A 434 19.47 8.03 11.38
CA PRO A 434 19.48 9.25 12.20
C PRO A 434 18.30 9.33 13.19
N VAL A 435 18.03 8.28 13.98
CA VAL A 435 16.89 8.19 14.93
C VAL A 435 16.71 9.44 15.77
N ASP A 436 17.81 9.95 16.36
CA ASP A 436 17.78 11.10 17.27
C ASP A 436 17.53 12.45 16.58
N LYS A 437 17.48 12.47 15.24
CA LYS A 437 17.27 13.70 14.45
C LYS A 437 15.89 13.79 13.82
N LEU A 438 15.10 12.72 13.91
CA LEU A 438 13.75 12.68 13.36
C LEU A 438 12.78 13.48 14.25
N VAL A 439 11.76 14.03 13.62
CA VAL A 439 10.67 14.71 14.33
C VAL A 439 9.52 13.72 14.56
N VAL A 440 8.86 13.82 15.69
CA VAL A 440 7.65 13.06 15.94
C VAL A 440 6.47 13.90 15.43
N PRO A 441 5.74 13.45 14.40
CA PRO A 441 4.63 14.21 13.85
C PRO A 441 3.50 14.35 14.89
N GLN A 442 2.85 15.52 14.87
CA GLN A 442 1.73 15.82 15.76
C GLN A 442 0.41 15.57 15.04
N PRO A 443 -0.58 14.90 15.67
CA PRO A 443 -1.92 14.81 15.10
C PRO A 443 -2.56 16.21 15.10
N VAL A 444 -3.23 16.56 14.01
CA VAL A 444 -4.00 17.79 13.89
C VAL A 444 -5.35 17.50 13.26
N ILE A 445 -6.36 18.24 13.69
CA ILE A 445 -7.73 18.15 13.17
C ILE A 445 -8.16 19.54 12.71
N PHE A 446 -8.76 19.61 11.53
CA PHE A 446 -9.35 20.83 10.98
C PHE A 446 -10.60 20.46 10.15
N HIS A 447 -11.35 21.47 9.69
CA HIS A 447 -12.60 21.20 8.98
C HIS A 447 -12.56 21.76 7.57
N ALA A 448 -13.08 20.99 6.63
CA ALA A 448 -13.37 21.44 5.28
C ALA A 448 -14.56 22.42 5.27
N ALA A 449 -14.73 23.15 4.18
CA ALA A 449 -15.77 24.19 4.06
C ALA A 449 -17.22 23.65 4.17
N ASP A 450 -17.40 22.36 3.94
CA ASP A 450 -18.68 21.65 4.09
C ASP A 450 -18.88 20.98 5.46
N GLY A 451 -17.95 21.24 6.40
CA GLY A 451 -18.01 20.75 7.78
C GLY A 451 -17.36 19.37 7.99
N MET A 452 -16.84 18.73 6.95
CA MET A 452 -16.12 17.45 7.09
C MET A 452 -14.89 17.63 7.99
N GLU A 453 -14.79 16.78 9.01
CA GLU A 453 -13.61 16.71 9.88
C GLU A 453 -12.47 16.00 9.15
N ILE A 454 -11.30 16.64 9.12
CA ILE A 454 -10.11 16.18 8.41
C ILE A 454 -8.96 16.03 9.38
N HIS A 455 -8.32 14.88 9.35
CA HIS A 455 -7.14 14.56 10.16
C HIS A 455 -5.86 14.75 9.36
N GLY A 456 -4.77 15.05 10.06
CA GLY A 456 -3.45 15.17 9.46
C GLY A 456 -2.32 14.97 10.43
N GLN A 457 -1.12 14.75 9.91
CA GLN A 457 0.13 14.62 10.65
C GLN A 457 0.98 15.85 10.34
N LEU A 458 1.30 16.64 11.36
CA LEU A 458 2.09 17.85 11.24
C LEU A 458 3.53 17.61 11.66
N PHE A 459 4.46 17.72 10.71
CA PHE A 459 5.90 17.66 10.92
C PHE A 459 6.42 19.08 11.11
N LEU A 460 6.98 19.38 12.27
CA LEU A 460 7.55 20.68 12.57
C LEU A 460 9.08 20.61 12.57
N PRO A 461 9.77 21.56 11.92
CA PRO A 461 11.21 21.70 12.10
C PRO A 461 11.59 21.78 13.58
N ALA A 462 12.67 21.10 13.98
CA ALA A 462 13.10 21.05 15.39
C ALA A 462 13.38 22.44 15.99
N ASP A 463 13.69 23.43 15.16
CA ASP A 463 13.96 24.83 15.54
C ASP A 463 12.76 25.77 15.37
N ALA A 464 11.58 25.24 14.97
CA ALA A 464 10.40 26.05 14.69
C ALA A 464 9.90 26.83 15.92
N LYS A 465 9.69 28.13 15.74
CA LYS A 465 9.17 29.05 16.78
C LYS A 465 7.98 29.82 16.24
N PRO A 466 7.02 30.18 17.10
CA PRO A 466 5.97 31.10 16.71
C PRO A 466 6.54 32.40 16.13
N GLY A 467 6.09 32.79 14.94
CA GLY A 467 6.54 34.01 14.25
C GLY A 467 7.70 33.83 13.26
N ASP A 468 8.26 32.63 13.12
CA ASP A 468 9.39 32.33 12.20
C ASP A 468 9.07 32.54 10.70
N LYS A 469 7.79 32.52 10.32
CA LYS A 469 7.34 32.65 8.92
C LYS A 469 8.04 31.65 7.99
N LYS A 470 8.04 30.35 8.36
CA LYS A 470 8.63 29.28 7.57
C LYS A 470 7.81 28.98 6.31
N PRO A 471 8.41 28.49 5.22
CA PRO A 471 7.65 27.90 4.13
C PRO A 471 6.96 26.62 4.59
N ALA A 472 5.82 26.28 3.98
CA ALA A 472 5.06 25.10 4.34
C ALA A 472 4.66 24.26 3.11
N LEU A 473 4.43 22.98 3.34
CA LEU A 473 4.05 22.01 2.32
C LEU A 473 2.87 21.17 2.80
N VAL A 474 1.92 20.90 1.92
CA VAL A 474 0.92 19.85 2.10
C VAL A 474 1.38 18.62 1.32
N PHE A 475 1.55 17.50 2.00
CA PHE A 475 1.70 16.19 1.39
C PHE A 475 0.33 15.56 1.23
N ILE A 476 0.05 15.03 0.02
CA ILE A 476 -1.22 14.43 -0.37
C ILE A 476 -0.94 13.00 -0.83
N HIS A 477 -1.45 12.01 -0.08
CA HIS A 477 -1.26 10.60 -0.45
C HIS A 477 -2.04 10.21 -1.71
N GLY A 478 -1.61 9.14 -2.37
CA GLY A 478 -2.31 8.50 -3.47
C GLY A 478 -3.34 7.46 -3.00
N GLY A 479 -3.82 6.69 -3.92
CA GLY A 479 -4.78 5.61 -3.68
C GLY A 479 -6.15 5.90 -4.30
N PRO A 480 -7.16 6.45 -3.62
CA PRO A 480 -7.20 7.18 -2.34
C PRO A 480 -7.38 6.32 -1.09
N ILE A 481 -7.70 5.04 -1.21
CA ILE A 481 -8.01 4.11 -0.11
C ILE A 481 -6.75 3.85 0.74
N ARG A 482 -6.29 4.89 1.45
CA ARG A 482 -5.11 4.92 2.31
C ARG A 482 -5.34 5.86 3.49
N GLN A 483 -4.54 5.67 4.53
CA GLN A 483 -4.43 6.62 5.66
C GLN A 483 -2.97 6.81 6.02
N MET A 484 -2.50 8.04 6.08
CA MET A 484 -1.18 8.36 6.65
C MET A 484 -1.24 8.30 8.17
N LEU A 485 -0.21 7.72 8.78
CA LEU A 485 -0.18 7.35 10.20
C LEU A 485 0.87 8.16 10.95
N LEU A 486 0.81 8.20 12.28
CA LEU A 486 1.77 8.88 13.15
C LEU A 486 3.10 8.11 13.29
N GLY A 487 3.66 7.69 12.18
CA GLY A 487 4.92 6.96 12.09
C GLY A 487 5.17 6.42 10.68
N TRP A 488 6.27 5.65 10.53
CA TRP A 488 6.64 5.05 9.27
C TRP A 488 5.56 4.09 8.78
N HIS A 489 5.08 4.36 7.56
CA HIS A 489 3.94 3.65 6.99
C HIS A 489 4.28 2.20 6.62
N TYR A 490 3.28 1.32 6.65
CA TYR A 490 3.39 -0.10 6.32
C TYR A 490 3.43 -0.41 4.81
N MET A 491 3.26 0.57 3.93
CA MET A 491 3.46 0.44 2.48
C MET A 491 4.76 1.13 2.08
N PHE A 492 5.54 0.49 1.21
CA PHE A 492 6.85 0.99 0.75
C PHE A 492 6.81 2.41 0.20
N TYR A 493 5.83 2.71 -0.68
CA TYR A 493 5.63 4.05 -1.24
C TYR A 493 5.51 5.12 -0.15
N TYR A 494 4.67 4.86 0.86
CA TYR A 494 4.40 5.85 1.91
C TYR A 494 5.42 5.85 3.03
N ALA A 495 6.17 4.77 3.22
CA ALA A 495 7.39 4.80 4.03
C ALA A 495 8.44 5.75 3.41
N ASN A 496 8.62 5.70 2.08
CA ASN A 496 9.46 6.65 1.36
C ASN A 496 8.91 8.09 1.44
N SER A 497 7.59 8.27 1.36
CA SER A 497 6.94 9.59 1.52
C SER A 497 7.12 10.13 2.94
N TYR A 498 7.06 9.28 3.96
CA TYR A 498 7.36 9.66 5.34
C TYR A 498 8.82 10.12 5.48
N ALA A 499 9.78 9.40 4.91
CA ALA A 499 11.18 9.81 4.83
C ALA A 499 11.35 11.19 4.17
N MET A 500 10.62 11.44 3.07
CA MET A 500 10.64 12.75 2.40
C MET A 500 10.05 13.85 3.28
N ASN A 501 8.95 13.61 4.02
CA ASN A 501 8.38 14.58 4.96
C ASN A 501 9.35 14.90 6.10
N GLU A 502 10.04 13.89 6.67
CA GLU A 502 11.12 14.05 7.64
C GLU A 502 12.28 14.88 7.07
N TYR A 503 12.69 14.59 5.85
CA TYR A 503 13.75 15.34 5.17
C TYR A 503 13.37 16.80 4.98
N LEU A 504 12.15 17.09 4.49
CA LEU A 504 11.65 18.45 4.28
C LEU A 504 11.53 19.21 5.62
N ALA A 505 11.06 18.56 6.69
CA ALA A 505 11.04 19.15 8.02
C ALA A 505 12.46 19.50 8.52
N SER A 506 13.44 18.61 8.31
CA SER A 506 14.86 18.86 8.63
C SER A 506 15.47 20.02 7.82
N ARG A 507 14.87 20.32 6.66
CA ARG A 507 15.23 21.44 5.79
C ARG A 507 14.52 22.74 6.16
N GLY A 508 13.68 22.75 7.20
CA GLY A 508 12.99 23.92 7.72
C GLY A 508 11.62 24.21 7.13
N TYR A 509 10.99 23.23 6.48
CA TYR A 509 9.58 23.30 6.06
C TYR A 509 8.64 22.83 7.17
N VAL A 510 7.53 23.50 7.35
CA VAL A 510 6.38 22.94 8.08
C VAL A 510 5.64 22.03 7.10
N VAL A 511 5.52 20.73 7.41
CA VAL A 511 4.88 19.77 6.50
C VAL A 511 3.61 19.22 7.13
N LEU A 512 2.50 19.32 6.41
CA LEU A 512 1.21 18.72 6.78
C LEU A 512 0.88 17.57 5.83
N SER A 513 0.92 16.36 6.35
CA SER A 513 0.39 15.18 5.66
C SER A 513 -1.11 15.07 5.94
N VAL A 514 -1.96 15.12 4.91
CA VAL A 514 -3.42 15.21 5.06
C VAL A 514 -4.10 13.88 4.76
N ASN A 515 -5.02 13.45 5.63
CA ASN A 515 -5.95 12.35 5.39
C ASN A 515 -7.28 12.93 4.91
N TYR A 516 -7.40 13.11 3.60
CA TYR A 516 -8.60 13.64 2.96
C TYR A 516 -9.70 12.56 2.84
N ARG A 517 -10.96 12.99 2.69
CA ARG A 517 -12.07 12.05 2.41
C ARG A 517 -11.73 11.16 1.22
N SER A 518 -12.33 9.99 1.12
CA SER A 518 -11.98 8.87 0.25
C SER A 518 -10.85 7.98 0.78
N GLY A 519 -10.17 8.37 1.89
CA GLY A 519 -9.23 7.53 2.61
C GLY A 519 -9.90 6.54 3.57
N ILE A 520 -9.10 5.68 4.22
CA ILE A 520 -9.53 4.69 5.20
C ILE A 520 -9.25 5.15 6.64
N GLY A 521 -9.75 4.40 7.62
CA GLY A 521 -9.52 4.64 9.04
C GLY A 521 -10.64 5.44 9.72
N TYR A 522 -11.58 5.97 8.95
CA TYR A 522 -12.66 6.85 9.43
C TYR A 522 -14.07 6.33 9.08
N GLY A 523 -14.17 5.07 8.68
CA GLY A 523 -15.39 4.41 8.28
C GLY A 523 -15.77 4.59 6.81
N ARG A 524 -16.72 3.77 6.38
CA ARG A 524 -17.16 3.69 4.99
C ARG A 524 -17.69 5.01 4.44
N ASP A 525 -18.49 5.75 5.22
CA ASP A 525 -19.11 7.01 4.75
C ASP A 525 -18.07 8.10 4.45
N PHE A 526 -16.94 8.11 5.16
CA PHE A 526 -15.81 8.97 4.85
C PHE A 526 -15.08 8.51 3.58
N ARG A 527 -14.85 7.22 3.45
CA ARG A 527 -14.19 6.63 2.29
C ARG A 527 -15.03 6.74 1.02
N GLU A 528 -16.33 6.48 1.12
CA GLU A 528 -17.28 6.52 0.01
C GLU A 528 -17.98 7.88 -0.13
N ALA A 529 -17.37 8.97 0.35
CA ALA A 529 -17.94 10.30 0.28
C ALA A 529 -18.42 10.66 -1.12
N SER A 530 -19.63 11.21 -1.21
CA SER A 530 -20.27 11.50 -2.49
C SER A 530 -19.51 12.53 -3.33
N GLY A 531 -19.48 12.34 -4.64
CA GLY A 531 -18.87 13.27 -5.59
C GLY A 531 -17.35 13.22 -5.64
N ARG A 532 -16.73 12.13 -5.21
CA ARG A 532 -15.28 11.91 -5.29
C ARG A 532 -14.75 11.71 -6.71
N ALA A 533 -13.47 11.87 -6.92
CA ALA A 533 -12.76 11.67 -8.19
C ALA A 533 -13.44 12.37 -9.37
N GLY A 534 -13.65 11.67 -10.47
CA GLY A 534 -14.32 12.14 -11.68
C GLY A 534 -15.79 12.52 -11.51
N ARG A 535 -16.37 12.40 -10.32
CA ARG A 535 -17.77 12.76 -10.02
C ARG A 535 -17.92 14.08 -9.27
N GLY A 536 -16.92 14.95 -9.29
CA GLY A 536 -17.00 16.26 -8.66
C GLY A 536 -15.76 16.66 -7.86
N ALA A 537 -14.83 15.72 -7.61
CA ALA A 537 -13.59 15.93 -6.87
C ALA A 537 -13.82 16.59 -5.50
N THR A 538 -14.77 16.07 -4.72
CA THR A 538 -15.19 16.70 -3.44
C THR A 538 -14.08 16.68 -2.39
N GLU A 539 -13.14 15.73 -2.45
CA GLU A 539 -11.94 15.64 -1.64
C GLU A 539 -10.97 16.81 -1.82
N TYR A 540 -11.09 17.52 -2.94
CA TYR A 540 -10.32 18.75 -3.16
C TYR A 540 -10.67 19.86 -2.15
N LYS A 541 -11.87 19.86 -1.56
CA LYS A 541 -12.25 20.78 -0.48
C LYS A 541 -11.35 20.61 0.75
N ASP A 542 -10.91 19.40 1.01
CA ASP A 542 -10.06 19.03 2.14
C ASP A 542 -8.64 19.56 1.93
N ILE A 543 -8.17 19.55 0.69
CA ILE A 543 -6.86 20.11 0.31
C ILE A 543 -6.84 21.63 0.45
N ILE A 544 -7.93 22.31 0.05
CA ILE A 544 -8.09 23.76 0.29
C ILE A 544 -8.07 24.05 1.81
N ALA A 545 -8.76 23.23 2.60
CA ALA A 545 -8.78 23.39 4.06
C ALA A 545 -7.40 23.19 4.67
N ALA A 546 -6.62 22.20 4.21
CA ALA A 546 -5.24 21.98 4.63
C ALA A 546 -4.34 23.19 4.29
N GLY A 547 -4.45 23.74 3.09
CA GLY A 547 -3.73 24.95 2.70
C GLY A 547 -4.07 26.15 3.59
N LYS A 548 -5.36 26.37 3.86
CA LYS A 548 -5.83 27.45 4.76
C LYS A 548 -5.41 27.22 6.21
N TYR A 549 -5.42 25.97 6.69
CA TYR A 549 -4.91 25.62 8.01
C TYR A 549 -3.44 26.05 8.16
N LEU A 550 -2.59 25.73 7.18
CA LEU A 550 -1.19 26.15 7.18
C LEU A 550 -1.04 27.69 7.09
N GLN A 551 -1.81 28.38 6.23
CA GLN A 551 -1.78 29.85 6.11
C GLN A 551 -2.19 30.56 7.42
N GLY A 552 -3.06 29.96 8.21
CA GLY A 552 -3.51 30.48 9.51
C GLY A 552 -2.50 30.29 10.66
N ARG A 553 -1.44 29.52 10.48
CA ARG A 553 -0.45 29.26 11.52
C ARG A 553 0.51 30.43 11.71
N PRO A 554 0.85 30.76 12.96
CA PRO A 554 1.75 31.92 13.27
C PRO A 554 3.19 31.67 12.81
N ASP A 555 3.63 30.43 12.70
CA ASP A 555 4.97 29.99 12.29
C ASP A 555 5.13 29.80 10.77
N VAL A 556 4.06 29.93 9.98
CA VAL A 556 4.04 29.76 8.52
C VAL A 556 3.95 31.12 7.81
N ASP A 557 4.65 31.25 6.69
CA ASP A 557 4.44 32.34 5.74
C ASP A 557 3.28 31.97 4.79
N PRO A 558 2.14 32.66 4.86
CA PRO A 558 0.95 32.30 4.09
C PRO A 558 1.15 32.41 2.56
N SER A 559 2.18 33.12 2.09
CA SER A 559 2.52 33.25 0.67
C SER A 559 3.45 32.15 0.16
N ARG A 560 3.93 31.25 1.03
CA ARG A 560 4.92 30.22 0.72
C ARG A 560 4.43 28.82 1.07
N VAL A 561 3.18 28.52 0.73
CA VAL A 561 2.58 27.19 0.87
C VAL A 561 2.67 26.46 -0.46
N GLY A 562 3.22 25.25 -0.49
CA GLY A 562 3.32 24.38 -1.66
C GLY A 562 2.57 23.07 -1.47
N LEU A 563 2.45 22.32 -2.55
CA LEU A 563 1.82 20.99 -2.60
C LEU A 563 2.78 19.93 -3.14
N TRP A 564 2.68 18.70 -2.63
CA TRP A 564 3.27 17.55 -3.30
C TRP A 564 2.50 16.27 -3.04
N GLY A 565 2.51 15.37 -3.99
CA GLY A 565 1.87 14.07 -3.88
C GLY A 565 2.03 13.25 -5.14
N GLY A 566 1.69 11.96 -5.06
CA GLY A 566 1.78 11.04 -6.18
C GLY A 566 0.44 10.37 -6.49
N SER A 567 0.26 9.94 -7.75
CA SER A 567 -0.95 9.24 -8.20
C SER A 567 -2.21 10.09 -7.97
N TYR A 568 -3.15 9.61 -7.21
CA TYR A 568 -4.30 10.42 -6.77
C TYR A 568 -3.88 11.69 -6.01
N GLY A 569 -2.79 11.64 -5.23
CA GLY A 569 -2.20 12.82 -4.59
C GLY A 569 -1.59 13.80 -5.59
N GLY A 570 -1.05 13.30 -6.72
CA GLY A 570 -0.62 14.11 -7.88
C GLY A 570 -1.82 14.79 -8.55
N PHE A 571 -2.93 14.08 -8.75
CA PHE A 571 -4.20 14.65 -9.20
C PHE A 571 -4.65 15.83 -8.34
N LEU A 572 -4.69 15.66 -7.02
CA LEU A 572 -5.12 16.72 -6.10
C LEU A 572 -4.07 17.85 -6.02
N THR A 573 -2.79 17.56 -6.19
CA THR A 573 -1.72 18.57 -6.32
C THR A 573 -1.95 19.42 -7.57
N ALA A 574 -2.16 18.80 -8.74
CA ALA A 574 -2.46 19.49 -9.98
C ALA A 574 -3.76 20.32 -9.89
N MET A 575 -4.81 19.78 -9.24
CA MET A 575 -6.05 20.51 -8.96
C MET A 575 -5.80 21.79 -8.14
N GLY A 576 -4.97 21.69 -7.09
CA GLY A 576 -4.60 22.81 -6.24
C GLY A 576 -3.89 23.91 -7.00
N LEU A 577 -2.93 23.55 -7.83
CA LEU A 577 -2.19 24.51 -8.67
C LEU A 577 -3.06 25.13 -9.77
N ALA A 578 -3.97 24.34 -10.36
CA ALA A 578 -4.87 24.81 -11.40
C ALA A 578 -5.92 25.80 -10.87
N ARG A 579 -6.55 25.48 -9.75
CA ARG A 579 -7.71 26.23 -9.26
C ARG A 579 -7.38 27.27 -8.18
N ASN A 580 -6.33 27.07 -7.41
CA ASN A 580 -5.96 27.91 -6.28
C ASN A 580 -4.46 28.26 -6.25
N SER A 581 -3.94 28.78 -7.37
CA SER A 581 -2.59 29.38 -7.42
C SER A 581 -2.40 30.57 -6.46
N ASP A 582 -3.47 31.09 -5.90
CA ASP A 582 -3.48 32.13 -4.86
C ASP A 582 -3.15 31.55 -3.46
N ILE A 583 -3.48 30.29 -3.21
CA ILE A 583 -3.15 29.57 -1.97
C ILE A 583 -1.81 28.83 -2.12
N PHE A 584 -1.62 28.13 -3.24
CA PHE A 584 -0.50 27.23 -3.46
C PHE A 584 0.52 27.81 -4.42
N ALA A 585 1.67 28.19 -3.88
CA ALA A 585 2.70 28.97 -4.61
C ALA A 585 3.58 28.12 -5.54
N ALA A 586 3.65 26.80 -5.34
CA ALA A 586 4.40 25.84 -6.16
C ALA A 586 3.94 24.41 -5.87
N GLY A 587 4.17 23.46 -6.79
CA GLY A 587 3.87 22.06 -6.53
C GLY A 587 4.78 21.07 -7.22
N VAL A 588 4.84 19.86 -6.66
CA VAL A 588 5.52 18.70 -7.25
C VAL A 588 4.51 17.57 -7.42
N ASP A 589 4.30 17.17 -8.64
CA ASP A 589 3.35 16.18 -9.06
C ASP A 589 4.08 14.91 -9.51
N PHE A 590 3.97 13.86 -8.73
CA PHE A 590 4.44 12.53 -9.09
C PHE A 590 3.30 11.79 -9.79
N HIS A 591 3.46 11.49 -11.08
CA HIS A 591 2.57 10.63 -11.89
C HIS A 591 1.06 10.77 -11.58
N GLY A 592 0.56 12.02 -11.51
CA GLY A 592 -0.85 12.30 -11.20
C GLY A 592 -1.80 12.03 -12.36
N VAL A 593 -3.07 11.74 -12.02
CA VAL A 593 -4.18 11.73 -12.99
C VAL A 593 -4.54 13.17 -13.34
N HIS A 594 -4.62 13.50 -14.62
CA HIS A 594 -4.85 14.86 -15.08
C HIS A 594 -6.16 15.05 -15.84
N ASP A 595 -6.69 13.97 -16.44
CA ASP A 595 -7.98 13.94 -17.14
C ASP A 595 -8.65 12.58 -16.96
N TRP A 596 -9.60 12.47 -16.05
CA TRP A 596 -10.29 11.23 -15.72
C TRP A 596 -10.86 10.47 -16.91
N PRO A 597 -11.49 11.11 -17.91
CA PRO A 597 -12.01 10.40 -19.09
C PRO A 597 -10.95 9.70 -19.94
N THR A 598 -9.69 10.09 -19.82
CA THR A 598 -8.58 9.54 -20.63
C THR A 598 -7.62 8.66 -19.82
N ASP A 599 -7.92 8.44 -18.54
CA ASP A 599 -7.12 7.60 -17.67
C ASP A 599 -7.43 6.10 -17.86
N ASN A 600 -6.53 5.25 -17.42
CA ASN A 600 -6.68 3.79 -17.45
C ASN A 600 -7.90 3.26 -16.66
N TRP A 601 -8.43 4.10 -15.77
CA TRP A 601 -9.60 3.77 -14.96
C TRP A 601 -10.92 4.12 -15.64
N ASP A 602 -10.88 4.76 -16.79
CA ASP A 602 -12.07 5.03 -17.56
C ASP A 602 -12.65 3.72 -18.04
N GLY A 603 -13.80 3.42 -17.56
CA GLY A 603 -14.53 2.24 -17.99
C GLY A 603 -14.99 2.39 -19.43
N LYS A 604 -15.33 1.27 -20.01
CA LYS A 604 -16.15 1.23 -21.22
C LYS A 604 -17.58 1.66 -20.87
N ASN A 605 -18.26 2.33 -21.79
CA ASN A 605 -19.68 2.73 -21.68
C ASN A 605 -19.96 3.87 -20.67
N ILE A 606 -19.09 4.89 -20.60
CA ILE A 606 -19.35 6.06 -19.75
C ILE A 606 -20.39 6.96 -20.47
N PRO A 607 -21.52 7.30 -19.82
CA PRO A 607 -22.48 8.26 -20.36
C PRO A 607 -21.85 9.64 -20.63
N PRO A 608 -22.26 10.36 -21.70
CA PRO A 608 -21.65 11.66 -22.06
C PRO A 608 -21.69 12.70 -20.94
N GLU A 609 -22.75 12.72 -20.13
CA GLU A 609 -22.88 13.61 -18.97
C GLU A 609 -21.85 13.29 -17.88
N LEU A 610 -21.58 12.01 -17.63
CA LEU A 610 -20.57 11.59 -16.67
C LEU A 610 -19.15 11.85 -17.21
N THR A 611 -18.92 11.62 -18.51
CA THR A 611 -17.66 12.00 -19.18
C THR A 611 -17.38 13.48 -19.02
N ARG A 612 -18.39 14.35 -19.25
CA ARG A 612 -18.25 15.79 -19.06
C ARG A 612 -17.96 16.15 -17.60
N LEU A 613 -18.69 15.57 -16.64
CA LEU A 613 -18.47 15.79 -15.22
C LEU A 613 -17.05 15.34 -14.79
N ALA A 614 -16.58 14.20 -15.29
CA ALA A 614 -15.26 13.68 -15.04
C ALA A 614 -14.16 14.61 -15.56
N HIS A 615 -14.32 15.14 -16.77
CA HIS A 615 -13.41 16.15 -17.32
C HIS A 615 -13.45 17.45 -16.48
N GLU A 616 -14.62 17.96 -16.15
CA GLU A 616 -14.79 19.15 -15.29
C GLU A 616 -14.19 18.94 -13.88
N SER A 617 -14.10 17.71 -13.41
CA SER A 617 -13.47 17.30 -12.15
C SER A 617 -11.95 17.11 -12.26
N SER A 618 -11.38 17.34 -13.43
CA SER A 618 -9.96 17.10 -13.74
C SER A 618 -9.14 18.39 -13.77
N PRO A 619 -7.82 18.36 -13.49
CA PRO A 619 -6.93 19.51 -13.59
C PRO A 619 -6.92 20.16 -14.96
N VAL A 620 -6.99 19.38 -16.04
CA VAL A 620 -6.96 19.89 -17.43
C VAL A 620 -8.11 20.86 -17.73
N ALA A 621 -9.26 20.71 -17.08
CA ALA A 621 -10.39 21.62 -17.23
C ALA A 621 -10.16 23.03 -16.64
N SER A 622 -9.12 23.19 -15.82
CA SER A 622 -8.82 24.43 -15.10
C SER A 622 -7.44 25.03 -15.45
N VAL A 623 -6.80 24.59 -16.54
CA VAL A 623 -5.45 25.04 -16.94
C VAL A 623 -5.37 26.55 -17.22
N ASP A 624 -6.49 27.20 -17.58
CA ASP A 624 -6.52 28.64 -17.86
C ASP A 624 -6.31 29.51 -16.61
N THR A 625 -6.56 28.96 -15.43
CA THR A 625 -6.34 29.67 -14.15
C THR A 625 -5.01 29.30 -13.47
N TRP A 626 -4.26 28.35 -14.05
CA TRP A 626 -3.00 27.87 -13.51
C TRP A 626 -1.87 28.90 -13.67
N LYS A 627 -1.24 29.29 -12.54
CA LYS A 627 -0.14 30.26 -12.51
C LYS A 627 1.10 29.75 -11.79
N SER A 628 0.93 28.82 -10.86
CA SER A 628 2.00 28.33 -9.99
C SER A 628 2.97 27.45 -10.74
N PRO A 629 4.31 27.56 -10.52
CA PRO A 629 5.28 26.65 -11.09
C PRO A 629 5.07 25.21 -10.60
N VAL A 630 5.37 24.25 -11.46
CA VAL A 630 5.21 22.82 -11.19
C VAL A 630 6.39 22.01 -11.69
N LEU A 631 6.77 20.99 -10.91
CA LEU A 631 7.68 19.92 -11.31
C LEU A 631 6.86 18.62 -11.47
N PHE A 632 6.90 18.02 -12.66
CA PHE A 632 6.35 16.69 -12.94
C PHE A 632 7.44 15.63 -12.84
N ILE A 633 7.15 14.52 -12.15
CA ILE A 633 8.04 13.36 -12.01
C ILE A 633 7.25 12.10 -12.38
N HIS A 634 7.70 11.34 -13.40
CA HIS A 634 6.92 10.21 -13.92
C HIS A 634 7.82 9.15 -14.58
N GLY A 635 7.48 7.87 -14.38
CA GLY A 635 8.02 6.75 -15.17
C GLY A 635 7.22 6.57 -16.46
N ASP A 636 7.85 6.33 -17.59
CA ASP A 636 7.11 6.29 -18.87
C ASP A 636 6.46 4.92 -19.18
N ASP A 637 6.80 3.86 -18.44
CA ASP A 637 6.09 2.56 -18.44
C ASP A 637 5.05 2.47 -17.28
N ASP A 638 4.56 3.61 -16.79
CA ASP A 638 3.51 3.64 -15.79
C ASP A 638 2.22 2.98 -16.31
N ARG A 639 1.73 1.98 -15.55
CA ARG A 639 0.59 1.11 -15.91
C ARG A 639 -0.66 1.42 -15.11
N ASN A 640 -0.52 2.25 -14.08
CA ASN A 640 -1.62 2.71 -13.24
C ASN A 640 -2.16 4.04 -13.75
N VAL A 641 -1.27 5.00 -13.95
CA VAL A 641 -1.57 6.30 -14.56
C VAL A 641 -0.70 6.45 -15.80
N TYR A 642 -1.30 6.36 -16.97
CA TYR A 642 -0.54 6.39 -18.22
C TYR A 642 0.27 7.69 -18.37
N PHE A 643 1.51 7.56 -18.81
CA PHE A 643 2.41 8.69 -19.04
C PHE A 643 1.82 9.78 -19.97
N THR A 644 0.88 9.39 -20.82
CA THR A 644 0.12 10.31 -21.67
C THR A 644 -0.63 11.40 -20.91
N GLN A 645 -1.01 11.14 -19.66
CA GLN A 645 -1.62 12.12 -18.74
C GLN A 645 -0.68 13.33 -18.53
N THR A 646 0.58 13.07 -18.23
CA THR A 646 1.60 14.10 -18.06
C THR A 646 1.94 14.77 -19.39
N VAL A 647 2.03 14.02 -20.49
CA VAL A 647 2.33 14.58 -21.83
C VAL A 647 1.29 15.62 -22.23
N ASP A 648 -0.01 15.32 -22.09
CA ASP A 648 -1.10 16.23 -22.46
C ASP A 648 -1.11 17.48 -21.57
N LEU A 649 -1.06 17.31 -20.23
CA LEU A 649 -1.09 18.45 -19.31
C LEU A 649 0.10 19.37 -19.51
N VAL A 650 1.32 18.84 -19.66
CA VAL A 650 2.53 19.62 -19.94
C VAL A 650 2.41 20.43 -21.25
N ALA A 651 1.86 19.84 -22.31
CA ALA A 651 1.63 20.54 -23.57
C ALA A 651 0.67 21.73 -23.41
N ARG A 652 -0.43 21.54 -22.68
CA ARG A 652 -1.42 22.60 -22.37
C ARG A 652 -0.83 23.73 -21.53
N LEU A 653 -0.05 23.40 -20.49
CA LEU A 653 0.57 24.39 -19.60
C LEU A 653 1.67 25.17 -20.30
N ARG A 654 2.47 24.55 -21.18
CA ARG A 654 3.46 25.24 -22.03
C ARG A 654 2.81 26.30 -22.93
N ALA A 655 1.67 25.95 -23.54
CA ALA A 655 0.93 26.90 -24.38
C ALA A 655 0.42 28.13 -23.59
N ARG A 656 0.36 28.06 -22.27
CA ARG A 656 -0.05 29.15 -21.38
C ARG A 656 1.11 29.86 -20.69
N GLY A 657 2.35 29.43 -20.96
CA GLY A 657 3.54 30.04 -20.37
C GLY A 657 3.74 29.73 -18.87
N VAL A 658 3.12 28.68 -18.36
CA VAL A 658 3.37 28.20 -16.99
C VAL A 658 4.80 27.70 -16.87
N VAL A 659 5.45 27.98 -15.75
CA VAL A 659 6.81 27.49 -15.46
C VAL A 659 6.75 26.02 -15.12
N ILE A 660 7.37 25.18 -15.93
CA ILE A 660 7.36 23.71 -15.80
C ILE A 660 8.77 23.18 -15.72
N GLU A 661 9.01 22.26 -14.81
CA GLU A 661 10.17 21.36 -14.78
C GLU A 661 9.70 19.93 -14.94
N GLN A 662 10.56 19.03 -15.44
CA GLN A 662 10.21 17.63 -15.68
C GLN A 662 11.38 16.72 -15.33
N LEU A 663 11.08 15.59 -14.71
CA LEU A 663 11.99 14.49 -14.51
C LEU A 663 11.28 13.20 -14.93
N VAL A 664 11.78 12.54 -15.96
CA VAL A 664 11.19 11.31 -16.51
C VAL A 664 12.16 10.16 -16.29
N PHE A 665 11.65 9.02 -15.84
CA PHE A 665 12.39 7.78 -15.67
C PHE A 665 11.99 6.78 -16.75
N PRO A 666 12.83 6.57 -17.79
CA PRO A 666 12.53 5.61 -18.85
C PRO A 666 12.41 4.19 -18.31
N ASP A 667 11.42 3.44 -18.84
CA ASP A 667 11.12 2.04 -18.54
C ASP A 667 10.78 1.76 -17.05
N ASP A 668 10.57 2.80 -16.24
CA ASP A 668 10.14 2.65 -14.84
C ASP A 668 8.62 2.78 -14.71
N VAL A 669 8.08 2.13 -13.70
CA VAL A 669 6.63 2.01 -13.46
C VAL A 669 6.15 3.00 -12.39
N HIS A 670 4.87 2.89 -12.01
CA HIS A 670 4.22 3.79 -11.04
C HIS A 670 4.97 3.92 -9.71
N ASP A 671 5.36 2.82 -9.08
CA ASP A 671 6.02 2.77 -7.78
C ASP A 671 7.55 2.71 -7.88
N PHE A 672 8.14 3.33 -8.86
CA PHE A 672 9.57 3.30 -9.20
C PHE A 672 10.34 2.10 -8.65
N LEU A 673 10.72 1.21 -9.52
CA LEU A 673 11.39 -0.04 -9.16
C LEU A 673 12.80 0.16 -8.62
N LEU A 674 13.47 1.27 -9.00
CA LEU A 674 14.84 1.56 -8.63
C LEU A 674 14.92 2.53 -7.45
N HIS A 675 15.67 2.17 -6.42
CA HIS A 675 15.93 3.04 -5.26
C HIS A 675 16.58 4.36 -5.67
N ARG A 676 17.51 4.32 -6.62
CA ARG A 676 18.15 5.54 -7.14
C ARG A 676 17.17 6.51 -7.79
N ASN A 677 16.07 6.03 -8.38
CA ASN A 677 15.03 6.88 -9.00
C ASN A 677 14.18 7.56 -7.92
N TRP A 678 13.88 6.89 -6.83
CA TRP A 678 13.27 7.53 -5.64
C TRP A 678 14.15 8.65 -5.09
N LEU A 679 15.45 8.41 -4.88
CA LEU A 679 16.40 9.44 -4.42
C LEU A 679 16.48 10.61 -5.40
N ALA A 680 16.57 10.36 -6.70
CA ALA A 680 16.62 11.40 -7.73
C ALA A 680 15.34 12.24 -7.75
N GLY A 681 14.17 11.61 -7.67
CA GLY A 681 12.87 12.28 -7.61
C GLY A 681 12.75 13.19 -6.39
N TYR A 682 13.09 12.69 -5.21
CA TYR A 682 13.00 13.46 -3.97
C TYR A 682 14.02 14.60 -3.88
N ARG A 683 15.23 14.41 -4.40
CA ARG A 683 16.20 15.52 -4.54
C ARG A 683 15.67 16.61 -5.47
N ALA A 684 15.17 16.23 -6.64
CA ALA A 684 14.60 17.18 -7.59
C ALA A 684 13.43 17.97 -6.98
N ALA A 685 12.55 17.28 -6.24
CA ALA A 685 11.43 17.88 -5.51
C ALA A 685 11.89 18.88 -4.44
N SER A 686 12.85 18.47 -3.59
CA SER A 686 13.41 19.35 -2.54
C SER A 686 14.09 20.59 -3.13
N ASP A 687 14.92 20.40 -4.15
CA ASP A 687 15.62 21.49 -4.83
C ASP A 687 14.65 22.45 -5.53
N PHE A 688 13.57 21.91 -6.13
CA PHE A 688 12.50 22.72 -6.70
C PHE A 688 11.83 23.60 -5.63
N PHE A 689 11.44 23.03 -4.51
CA PHE A 689 10.83 23.80 -3.42
C PHE A 689 11.79 24.85 -2.84
N ASP A 690 13.06 24.53 -2.66
CA ASP A 690 14.04 25.52 -2.18
C ASP A 690 14.14 26.73 -3.12
N ARG A 691 14.17 26.50 -4.43
CA ARG A 691 14.17 27.59 -5.43
C ARG A 691 12.86 28.38 -5.46
N ARG A 692 11.71 27.72 -5.26
CA ARG A 692 10.40 28.36 -5.45
C ARG A 692 9.81 28.97 -4.18
N LEU A 693 10.12 28.39 -3.00
CA LEU A 693 9.51 28.80 -1.74
C LEU A 693 10.47 29.48 -0.76
N LYS A 694 11.80 29.23 -0.82
CA LYS A 694 12.78 29.88 0.06
C LYS A 694 13.43 31.10 -0.58
N GLN A 695 13.82 31.04 -1.85
CA GLN A 695 14.55 32.13 -2.54
C GLN A 695 13.67 33.30 -2.98
N ARG A 696 12.34 33.18 -2.90
CA ARG A 696 11.43 34.31 -3.21
C ARG A 696 11.63 35.56 -2.34
N GLY A 697 12.24 35.43 -1.15
CA GLY A 697 12.56 36.55 -0.27
C GLY A 697 13.71 37.44 -0.75
N ASP A 698 14.66 36.91 -1.56
CA ASP A 698 15.87 37.63 -1.97
C ASP A 698 15.69 38.41 -3.29
N ALA A 699 14.72 38.00 -4.13
CA ALA A 699 14.50 38.65 -5.44
C ALA A 699 13.84 40.05 -5.35
N SER A 700 13.13 40.37 -4.25
CA SER A 700 12.58 41.70 -4.02
C SER A 700 13.64 42.75 -3.59
N GLY A 701 14.83 42.27 -3.17
CA GLY A 701 15.97 43.13 -2.79
C GLY A 701 16.93 43.43 -3.94
N ALA A 702 16.94 42.64 -5.01
CA ALA A 702 17.90 42.77 -6.09
C ALA A 702 17.43 43.73 -7.23
N ALA A 703 16.13 43.98 -7.35
CA ALA A 703 15.58 44.90 -8.37
C ALA A 703 15.75 46.38 -8.03
N ALA A 704 16.27 46.73 -6.85
CA ALA A 704 16.44 48.15 -6.40
C ALA A 704 17.88 48.68 -6.55
N LYS A 705 18.81 47.94 -7.16
CA LYS A 705 20.22 48.40 -7.36
C LYS A 705 20.74 48.26 -8.80
N THR A 706 19.97 48.66 -9.77
CA THR A 706 20.52 48.98 -11.08
C THR A 706 19.73 50.18 -11.67
N LYS A 707 20.17 51.33 -11.32
CA LYS A 707 20.05 52.57 -12.12
C LYS A 707 21.45 53.09 -12.36
#